data_b3cdd7b79d67397857b8d2291a335c1f
#
_entry.id   b3cdd7b79d67397857b8d2291a335c1f
#
_cell.length_a   1.000
_cell.length_b   1.000
_cell.length_c   1.000
_cell.angle_alpha   90.00
_cell.angle_beta   90.00
_cell.angle_gamma   90.00
#
_symmetry.space_group_name_H-M   'P 1'
#
loop_
_entity.id
_entity.type
_entity.pdbx_description
1 polymer ?
#
loop_
_entity_poly.entity_id
_entity_poly.type
_entity_poly.pdbx_seq_one_letter_code
_entity_poly.pdbx_strand_id
1 'polypeptide(L)'
;MAQGKTRGDRGSVLVAGAGIAGMQSALLLAEMGRKVFLLEQGPAIGGYFPLLDKTFPTNSCGVCFMSPTPPAFCPIYECRLHDNIELLPYSEMVKVEGEAGDFRVSVLRKPRCVDPKRCTLCDACVKVCPVEVEREFGGGLEKRKAIYLPFPQAIPHSLVIDPKTCTRCGECVKACGPGAIDLDEKEEKETIQVGAILLGFGFEPFVAQRKGEYGFGRYKNVLSSIQFERMISTSSPTQGLPIRVLDGKRMERVAFIQCVGSRDPSCGQDHCSTICCMCATKQAMIGKDRSPDLHITFFYMDIRPMGKDYERYYERAKTEYGIEYKRCAVSSIKELHPSKNLLITHVKEDGTFEEMEFDAVVLSLGFTPPKNITDLANKMGLQLNPQGFCQTGEFNPAQTSLKGIFVGGAFRNPRDIPESVVEGSSAAAAAASFLALQKSSVPVREYPAEGGLTQEIPKIGVFVCHCGEEMKKVLSIPDLLQAAKQSGEVAHVEELGLACLPEDLDLIKRRIGEQGLNRIVIAGCSRWEIRGPIEEMARGMGFSPTLIEYANIREQCAFVHEAHPGPATEKAAALIKMAVERARRIQPLRRGKQKVEKKGLVVGGGVAGLTASLRLAEQGYEVSLIEKEKELGGNLKESFYTLKASDPQALLQELIEGVRENKNIHLFTDALVTGFERKNGHYRTKILHQGEEKALDHGTLILATGGKEVTPKDYLYGKDPRVITQRQLEKLIHQKDEGLKEVHSVVMIQCVGSRDEEHPYCSRVCCGHAVKNALRLKEQNRKINVYVLYRDVRTYGFYETYYHEARGKGVVFIRCDLANKPSVTPQDGGLRVSLFDPALGSRVNLSADRVVLSAGIEPNDNKELAKIFDAELNSEGFFQEANPKSAPLDSVDRGKFFCGLCHSPNPIEDAISQGNAAAARAGAILSKEAIEEKTHQAYVIKRLCCGCGLCVATCPYDARVLNEEEGKAEVIGALCQGCGNCVIACRNTACQQQNFEKELNMAVLDMALD
;
A
#
# COMPACT_ATOMS: atom_id res chain seq x y z
N MET A 1 31.10 -30.03 -11.62
CA MET A 1 30.22 -29.23 -10.74
C MET A 1 30.82 -27.83 -10.68
N ALA A 2 30.28 -26.89 -11.41
CA ALA A 2 30.74 -25.50 -11.32
C ALA A 2 30.36 -24.99 -9.93
N GLN A 3 31.34 -24.56 -9.15
CA GLN A 3 31.09 -23.85 -7.89
C GLN A 3 30.35 -22.54 -8.23
N GLY A 4 29.03 -22.50 -8.01
CA GLY A 4 28.22 -21.31 -8.20
C GLY A 4 28.76 -20.17 -7.32
N LYS A 5 28.96 -19.00 -7.88
CA LYS A 5 29.37 -17.80 -7.15
C LYS A 5 28.35 -17.52 -6.05
N THR A 6 28.77 -17.55 -4.79
CA THR A 6 27.95 -17.07 -3.67
C THR A 6 27.90 -15.55 -3.74
N ARG A 7 26.68 -14.98 -3.73
CA ARG A 7 26.42 -13.54 -3.78
C ARG A 7 25.83 -13.08 -2.45
N GLY A 8 26.00 -11.82 -2.12
CA GLY A 8 25.48 -11.24 -0.87
C GLY A 8 26.43 -11.46 0.32
N ASP A 9 25.94 -11.08 1.51
CA ASP A 9 26.66 -11.15 2.79
C ASP A 9 25.69 -11.22 3.97
N ARG A 10 26.22 -11.34 5.20
CA ARG A 10 25.41 -11.39 6.44
C ARG A 10 24.64 -10.08 6.75
N GLY A 11 25.00 -8.96 6.16
CA GLY A 11 24.27 -7.69 6.29
C GLY A 11 23.12 -7.53 5.28
N SER A 12 23.07 -8.42 4.28
CA SER A 12 22.04 -8.42 3.22
C SER A 12 20.75 -9.09 3.66
N VAL A 13 19.65 -8.78 2.97
CA VAL A 13 18.33 -9.37 3.22
C VAL A 13 17.76 -9.95 1.93
N LEU A 14 17.18 -11.15 2.01
CA LEU A 14 16.34 -11.70 0.95
C LEU A 14 14.87 -11.42 1.29
N VAL A 15 14.16 -10.78 0.36
CA VAL A 15 12.71 -10.61 0.42
C VAL A 15 12.09 -11.54 -0.61
N ALA A 16 11.35 -12.55 -0.16
CA ALA A 16 10.72 -13.55 -1.01
C ALA A 16 9.24 -13.22 -1.22
N GLY A 17 8.91 -12.83 -2.44
CA GLY A 17 7.60 -12.32 -2.88
C GLY A 17 7.63 -10.80 -3.07
N ALA A 18 7.49 -10.35 -4.31
CA ALA A 18 7.49 -8.94 -4.69
C ALA A 18 6.07 -8.38 -4.87
N GLY A 19 5.14 -8.78 -4.01
CA GLY A 19 3.86 -8.10 -3.81
C GLY A 19 4.03 -6.82 -2.96
N ILE A 20 2.92 -6.18 -2.58
CA ILE A 20 2.93 -4.88 -1.85
C ILE A 20 3.78 -4.94 -0.57
N ALA A 21 3.57 -5.96 0.29
CA ALA A 21 4.33 -6.09 1.54
C ALA A 21 5.82 -6.30 1.29
N GLY A 22 6.19 -7.16 0.32
CA GLY A 22 7.59 -7.42 -0.01
C GLY A 22 8.29 -6.20 -0.60
N MET A 23 7.65 -5.50 -1.55
CA MET A 23 8.21 -4.27 -2.12
C MET A 23 8.40 -3.17 -1.06
N GLN A 24 7.40 -2.98 -0.18
CA GLN A 24 7.51 -2.01 0.91
C GLN A 24 8.63 -2.34 1.88
N SER A 25 8.77 -3.62 2.23
CA SER A 25 9.88 -4.08 3.08
C SER A 25 11.24 -3.89 2.42
N ALA A 26 11.35 -4.23 1.13
CA ALA A 26 12.56 -4.08 0.35
C ALA A 26 13.02 -2.62 0.27
N LEU A 27 12.08 -1.71 0.01
CA LEU A 27 12.36 -0.27 -0.06
C LEU A 27 12.87 0.26 1.28
N LEU A 28 12.19 -0.03 2.40
CA LEU A 28 12.61 0.46 3.72
C LEU A 28 13.99 -0.08 4.12
N LEU A 29 14.24 -1.37 3.91
CA LEU A 29 15.55 -1.96 4.21
C LEU A 29 16.66 -1.37 3.33
N ALA A 30 16.38 -1.15 2.06
CA ALA A 30 17.31 -0.53 1.13
C ALA A 30 17.59 0.94 1.48
N GLU A 31 16.56 1.69 1.88
CA GLU A 31 16.67 3.06 2.39
C GLU A 31 17.51 3.15 3.69
N MET A 32 17.47 2.09 4.52
CA MET A 32 18.33 1.92 5.68
C MET A 32 19.77 1.47 5.34
N GLY A 33 20.13 1.42 4.04
CA GLY A 33 21.47 1.06 3.57
C GLY A 33 21.74 -0.45 3.52
N ARG A 34 20.73 -1.30 3.51
CA ARG A 34 20.88 -2.75 3.36
C ARG A 34 20.86 -3.16 1.89
N LYS A 35 21.70 -4.11 1.48
CA LYS A 35 21.52 -4.81 0.20
C LYS A 35 20.31 -5.73 0.29
N VAL A 36 19.39 -5.59 -0.64
CA VAL A 36 18.17 -6.38 -0.70
C VAL A 36 18.10 -7.16 -2.00
N PHE A 37 17.89 -8.46 -1.88
CA PHE A 37 17.53 -9.33 -3.00
C PHE A 37 16.01 -9.52 -2.98
N LEU A 38 15.30 -8.92 -3.95
CA LEU A 38 13.83 -9.01 -4.06
C LEU A 38 13.46 -10.08 -5.07
N LEU A 39 12.99 -11.22 -4.57
CA LEU A 39 12.68 -12.42 -5.35
C LEU A 39 11.19 -12.45 -5.69
N GLU A 40 10.88 -12.77 -6.96
CA GLU A 40 9.52 -12.91 -7.47
C GLU A 40 9.38 -14.18 -8.33
N GLN A 41 8.39 -15.01 -8.02
CA GLN A 41 8.11 -16.25 -8.75
C GLN A 41 7.57 -15.98 -10.16
N GLY A 42 6.79 -14.91 -10.31
CA GLY A 42 6.25 -14.45 -11.58
C GLY A 42 7.31 -13.74 -12.45
N PRO A 43 7.03 -13.56 -13.74
CA PRO A 43 7.97 -12.90 -14.65
C PRO A 43 8.12 -11.40 -14.43
N ALA A 44 7.31 -10.80 -13.56
CA ALA A 44 7.36 -9.38 -13.19
C ALA A 44 6.96 -9.18 -11.72
N ILE A 45 7.50 -8.14 -11.08
CA ILE A 45 7.15 -7.75 -9.71
C ILE A 45 5.78 -7.07 -9.67
N GLY A 46 5.12 -7.04 -8.48
CA GLY A 46 3.85 -6.37 -8.23
C GLY A 46 2.78 -7.27 -7.62
N GLY A 47 2.90 -8.60 -7.70
CA GLY A 47 1.90 -9.55 -7.20
C GLY A 47 0.52 -9.32 -7.81
N TYR A 48 -0.52 -9.23 -6.99
CA TYR A 48 -1.90 -8.94 -7.42
C TYR A 48 -2.19 -7.45 -7.66
N PHE A 49 -1.32 -6.54 -7.21
CA PHE A 49 -1.54 -5.11 -7.30
C PHE A 49 -1.73 -4.60 -8.75
N PRO A 50 -0.97 -5.06 -9.76
CA PRO A 50 -1.16 -4.67 -11.16
C PRO A 50 -2.51 -5.06 -11.76
N LEU A 51 -3.22 -6.05 -11.22
CA LEU A 51 -4.53 -6.46 -11.70
C LEU A 51 -5.64 -5.47 -11.36
N LEU A 52 -5.43 -4.63 -10.33
CA LEU A 52 -6.43 -3.70 -9.83
C LEU A 52 -6.43 -2.40 -10.65
N ASP A 53 -7.59 -2.01 -11.17
CA ASP A 53 -7.76 -0.72 -11.86
C ASP A 53 -7.65 0.44 -10.87
N LYS A 54 -8.45 0.36 -9.82
CA LYS A 54 -8.48 1.32 -8.71
C LYS A 54 -8.52 0.57 -7.37
N THR A 55 -8.16 1.26 -6.30
CA THR A 55 -8.16 0.68 -4.96
C THR A 55 -8.94 1.55 -3.96
N PHE A 56 -9.65 0.90 -3.06
CA PHE A 56 -10.33 1.58 -1.96
C PHE A 56 -9.32 2.05 -0.88
N PRO A 57 -9.65 3.04 -0.04
CA PRO A 57 -10.90 3.81 -0.01
C PRO A 57 -10.93 5.02 -0.97
N THR A 58 -9.82 5.32 -1.64
CA THR A 58 -9.65 6.57 -2.41
C THR A 58 -10.13 6.48 -3.86
N ASN A 59 -10.43 5.29 -4.38
CA ASN A 59 -10.67 5.03 -5.80
C ASN A 59 -9.58 5.59 -6.73
N SER A 60 -8.36 5.71 -6.23
CA SER A 60 -7.20 6.06 -7.04
C SER A 60 -6.52 4.81 -7.59
N CYS A 61 -5.65 4.97 -8.58
CA CYS A 61 -5.06 3.87 -9.36
C CYS A 61 -4.50 2.72 -8.52
N GLY A 62 -4.66 1.51 -9.00
CA GLY A 62 -3.91 0.33 -8.59
C GLY A 62 -2.50 0.39 -9.18
N VAL A 63 -2.41 0.47 -10.50
CA VAL A 63 -1.19 0.77 -11.25
C VAL A 63 -1.50 1.92 -12.19
N CYS A 64 -0.61 2.91 -12.26
CA CYS A 64 -0.83 4.08 -13.11
C CYS A 64 -0.62 3.72 -14.59
N PHE A 65 -1.70 3.34 -15.29
CA PHE A 65 -1.69 3.08 -16.72
C PHE A 65 -1.79 4.34 -17.57
N MET A 66 -2.30 5.43 -17.00
CA MET A 66 -2.73 6.63 -17.72
C MET A 66 -1.75 7.80 -17.57
N SER A 67 -0.78 7.73 -16.68
CA SER A 67 0.21 8.78 -16.48
C SER A 67 1.58 8.33 -16.99
N PRO A 68 2.25 9.10 -17.81
CA PRO A 68 3.65 8.88 -18.15
C PRO A 68 4.56 9.02 -16.94
N THR A 69 4.03 9.55 -15.84
CA THR A 69 4.71 9.75 -14.57
C THR A 69 4.10 8.83 -13.53
N PRO A 70 4.83 7.84 -12.99
CA PRO A 70 4.33 7.09 -11.86
C PRO A 70 4.06 8.05 -10.69
N PRO A 71 3.04 7.80 -9.87
CA PRO A 71 2.83 8.58 -8.66
C PRO A 71 4.06 8.51 -7.77
N ALA A 72 4.30 9.56 -7.00
CA ALA A 72 5.48 9.70 -6.13
C ALA A 72 5.67 8.57 -5.09
N PHE A 73 4.70 7.68 -4.95
CA PHE A 73 4.69 6.55 -4.02
C PHE A 73 4.32 5.24 -4.73
N CYS A 74 4.81 5.02 -5.95
CA CYS A 74 4.59 3.75 -6.64
C CYS A 74 5.72 2.76 -6.30
N PRO A 75 5.51 1.78 -5.41
CA PRO A 75 6.57 0.89 -4.95
C PRO A 75 7.16 0.03 -6.07
N ILE A 76 6.41 -0.24 -7.13
CA ILE A 76 6.91 -1.00 -8.29
C ILE A 76 8.08 -0.25 -8.96
N TYR A 77 7.89 1.03 -9.24
CA TYR A 77 8.93 1.85 -9.88
C TYR A 77 10.09 2.18 -8.94
N GLU A 78 9.80 2.46 -7.68
CA GLU A 78 10.82 2.75 -6.68
C GLU A 78 11.76 1.56 -6.47
N CYS A 79 11.25 0.34 -6.42
CA CYS A 79 12.08 -0.87 -6.35
C CYS A 79 12.98 -1.04 -7.58
N ARG A 80 12.52 -0.67 -8.78
CA ARG A 80 13.34 -0.72 -10.00
C ARG A 80 14.52 0.22 -9.94
N LEU A 81 14.33 1.40 -9.37
CA LEU A 81 15.31 2.49 -9.41
C LEU A 81 16.25 2.52 -8.21
N HIS A 82 16.03 1.71 -7.18
CA HIS A 82 16.81 1.75 -5.95
C HIS A 82 18.10 0.93 -6.08
N ASP A 83 19.27 1.58 -5.97
CA ASP A 83 20.60 0.96 -6.14
C ASP A 83 20.86 -0.24 -5.22
N ASN A 84 20.29 -0.23 -4.02
CA ASN A 84 20.46 -1.30 -3.04
C ASN A 84 19.49 -2.48 -3.23
N ILE A 85 18.53 -2.38 -4.17
CA ILE A 85 17.60 -3.46 -4.47
C ILE A 85 18.04 -4.17 -5.74
N GLU A 86 18.22 -5.47 -5.63
CA GLU A 86 18.46 -6.33 -6.77
C GLU A 86 17.21 -7.17 -7.02
N LEU A 87 16.59 -6.95 -8.18
CA LEU A 87 15.39 -7.67 -8.59
C LEU A 87 15.75 -9.06 -9.13
N LEU A 88 15.10 -10.09 -8.60
CA LEU A 88 15.19 -11.48 -9.04
C LEU A 88 13.80 -11.96 -9.51
N PRO A 89 13.28 -11.41 -10.62
CA PRO A 89 12.01 -11.86 -11.16
C PRO A 89 12.17 -13.24 -11.81
N TYR A 90 11.06 -13.95 -11.94
CA TYR A 90 10.99 -15.29 -12.50
C TYR A 90 11.88 -16.30 -11.78
N SER A 91 11.98 -16.15 -10.45
CA SER A 91 12.90 -16.93 -9.59
C SER A 91 12.17 -17.53 -8.40
N GLU A 92 12.60 -18.73 -7.98
CA GLU A 92 12.00 -19.45 -6.85
C GLU A 92 13.04 -19.77 -5.78
N MET A 93 12.64 -19.62 -4.52
CA MET A 93 13.41 -20.10 -3.38
C MET A 93 13.23 -21.61 -3.25
N VAL A 94 14.31 -22.36 -3.40
CA VAL A 94 14.27 -23.84 -3.40
C VAL A 94 14.66 -24.44 -2.06
N LYS A 95 15.66 -23.84 -1.39
CA LYS A 95 16.24 -24.35 -0.15
C LYS A 95 16.83 -23.22 0.67
N VAL A 96 16.69 -23.31 2.00
CA VAL A 96 17.32 -22.42 2.96
C VAL A 96 18.20 -23.28 3.87
N GLU A 97 19.47 -22.92 4.03
CA GLU A 97 20.46 -23.56 4.89
C GLU A 97 21.16 -22.52 5.76
N GLY A 98 21.83 -22.96 6.82
CA GLY A 98 22.53 -22.07 7.74
C GLY A 98 21.69 -21.75 8.98
N GLU A 99 22.10 -20.70 9.67
CA GLU A 99 21.50 -20.27 10.95
C GLU A 99 21.12 -18.79 10.94
N ALA A 100 20.41 -18.37 11.97
CA ALA A 100 19.97 -16.99 12.13
C ALA A 100 21.16 -16.00 12.05
N GLY A 101 21.16 -15.10 11.08
CA GLY A 101 22.25 -14.16 10.79
C GLY A 101 23.23 -14.62 9.70
N ASP A 102 23.13 -15.88 9.23
CA ASP A 102 23.99 -16.43 8.17
C ASP A 102 23.27 -17.50 7.34
N PHE A 103 22.25 -17.09 6.61
CA PHE A 103 21.49 -17.97 5.73
C PHE A 103 22.15 -18.10 4.36
N ARG A 104 22.10 -19.31 3.80
CA ARG A 104 22.43 -19.60 2.39
C ARG A 104 21.16 -20.05 1.69
N VAL A 105 20.66 -19.22 0.80
CA VAL A 105 19.42 -19.47 0.08
C VAL A 105 19.74 -19.92 -1.34
N SER A 106 19.31 -21.13 -1.70
CA SER A 106 19.37 -21.63 -3.06
C SER A 106 18.17 -21.09 -3.86
N VAL A 107 18.45 -20.33 -4.90
CA VAL A 107 17.46 -19.72 -5.79
C VAL A 107 17.54 -20.38 -7.15
N LEU A 108 16.40 -20.78 -7.71
CA LEU A 108 16.24 -21.27 -9.08
C LEU A 108 15.70 -20.13 -9.94
N ARG A 109 16.49 -19.65 -10.89
CA ARG A 109 16.08 -18.70 -11.91
C ARG A 109 15.55 -19.45 -13.13
N LYS A 110 14.31 -19.19 -13.51
CA LYS A 110 13.66 -19.77 -14.68
C LYS A 110 14.08 -19.06 -15.95
N PRO A 111 14.19 -19.76 -17.10
CA PRO A 111 14.52 -19.14 -18.37
C PRO A 111 13.42 -18.19 -18.81
N ARG A 112 13.77 -16.94 -19.04
CA ARG A 112 12.87 -15.93 -19.59
C ARG A 112 12.78 -16.03 -21.11
N CYS A 113 13.82 -16.58 -21.73
CA CYS A 113 14.04 -16.68 -23.16
C CYS A 113 14.00 -15.33 -23.91
N VAL A 114 13.96 -14.22 -23.20
CA VAL A 114 14.01 -12.85 -23.74
C VAL A 114 14.88 -12.00 -22.83
N ASP A 115 15.97 -11.47 -23.35
CA ASP A 115 16.89 -10.58 -22.63
C ASP A 115 16.22 -9.22 -22.36
N PRO A 116 15.97 -8.86 -21.08
CA PRO A 116 15.33 -7.60 -20.73
C PRO A 116 16.13 -6.35 -21.12
N LYS A 117 17.44 -6.49 -21.29
CA LYS A 117 18.33 -5.39 -21.68
C LYS A 117 18.29 -5.09 -23.17
N ARG A 118 17.91 -6.07 -23.99
CA ARG A 118 17.86 -5.96 -25.46
C ARG A 118 16.45 -5.84 -26.01
N CYS A 119 15.44 -6.26 -25.27
CA CYS A 119 14.04 -6.21 -25.70
C CYS A 119 13.51 -4.76 -25.75
N THR A 120 13.08 -4.31 -26.91
CA THR A 120 12.52 -2.96 -27.16
C THR A 120 11.00 -2.88 -27.12
N LEU A 121 10.30 -4.01 -26.85
CA LEU A 121 8.83 -4.10 -26.87
C LEU A 121 8.18 -3.70 -28.22
N CYS A 122 8.85 -3.97 -29.32
CA CYS A 122 8.34 -3.66 -30.67
C CYS A 122 7.24 -4.60 -31.16
N ASP A 123 6.91 -5.65 -30.41
CA ASP A 123 5.86 -6.65 -30.68
C ASP A 123 6.02 -7.46 -31.99
N ALA A 124 7.11 -7.31 -32.75
CA ALA A 124 7.35 -8.07 -33.98
C ALA A 124 7.27 -9.58 -33.75
N CYS A 125 7.88 -10.07 -32.66
CA CYS A 125 7.84 -11.47 -32.26
C CYS A 125 6.46 -11.94 -31.76
N VAL A 126 5.67 -11.05 -31.19
CA VAL A 126 4.29 -11.37 -30.74
C VAL A 126 3.38 -11.56 -31.94
N LYS A 127 3.51 -10.70 -32.97
CA LYS A 127 2.69 -10.75 -34.20
C LYS A 127 2.88 -12.07 -34.98
N VAL A 128 4.08 -12.64 -35.00
CA VAL A 128 4.39 -13.88 -35.73
C VAL A 128 4.19 -15.16 -34.91
N CYS A 129 3.93 -15.06 -33.61
CA CYS A 129 3.74 -16.22 -32.76
C CYS A 129 2.41 -16.95 -33.08
N PRO A 130 2.44 -18.27 -33.46
CA PRO A 130 1.22 -18.99 -33.83
C PRO A 130 0.37 -19.41 -32.64
N VAL A 131 0.93 -19.42 -31.42
CA VAL A 131 0.27 -19.92 -30.20
C VAL A 131 -0.66 -18.87 -29.61
N GLU A 132 -1.88 -19.27 -29.26
CA GLU A 132 -2.83 -18.47 -28.49
C GLU A 132 -3.32 -19.23 -27.28
N VAL A 133 -3.24 -18.58 -26.10
CA VAL A 133 -3.74 -19.10 -24.82
C VAL A 133 -4.49 -18.02 -24.05
N GLU A 134 -5.23 -18.40 -23.03
CA GLU A 134 -5.86 -17.44 -22.13
C GLU A 134 -4.83 -16.56 -21.41
N ARG A 135 -5.14 -15.28 -21.30
CA ARG A 135 -4.27 -14.32 -20.63
C ARG A 135 -4.59 -14.24 -19.14
N GLU A 136 -3.65 -14.60 -18.32
CA GLU A 136 -3.78 -14.61 -16.85
C GLU A 136 -4.10 -13.21 -16.30
N PHE A 137 -3.44 -12.17 -16.80
CA PHE A 137 -3.67 -10.77 -16.44
C PHE A 137 -5.10 -10.31 -16.72
N GLY A 138 -5.72 -10.81 -17.78
CA GLY A 138 -7.12 -10.56 -18.13
C GLY A 138 -8.12 -11.41 -17.36
N GLY A 139 -7.67 -12.26 -16.43
CA GLY A 139 -8.53 -13.22 -15.73
C GLY A 139 -9.12 -14.30 -16.65
N GLY A 140 -8.50 -14.56 -17.80
CA GLY A 140 -8.97 -15.49 -18.81
C GLY A 140 -10.05 -14.93 -19.75
N LEU A 141 -10.36 -13.63 -19.67
CA LEU A 141 -11.33 -12.99 -20.57
C LEU A 141 -10.73 -12.59 -21.93
N GLU A 142 -9.43 -12.62 -22.04
CA GLU A 142 -8.68 -12.30 -23.27
C GLU A 142 -7.61 -13.35 -23.55
N LYS A 143 -7.10 -13.36 -24.80
CA LYS A 143 -6.03 -14.26 -25.19
C LYS A 143 -4.68 -13.56 -25.24
N ARG A 144 -3.60 -14.32 -25.10
CA ARG A 144 -2.21 -13.90 -25.33
C ARG A 144 -1.46 -14.92 -26.16
N LYS A 145 -0.34 -14.49 -26.72
CA LYS A 145 0.62 -15.38 -27.38
C LYS A 145 1.51 -16.10 -26.34
N ALA A 146 2.26 -17.12 -26.78
CA ALA A 146 3.25 -17.79 -25.92
C ALA A 146 4.39 -16.83 -25.54
N ILE A 147 4.72 -15.87 -26.40
CA ILE A 147 5.59 -14.71 -26.10
C ILE A 147 4.73 -13.49 -25.81
N TYR A 148 4.89 -12.87 -24.65
CA TYR A 148 3.97 -11.85 -24.18
C TYR A 148 4.58 -10.89 -23.16
N LEU A 149 3.97 -9.73 -22.98
CA LEU A 149 4.21 -8.82 -21.86
C LEU A 149 3.26 -9.17 -20.70
N PRO A 150 3.75 -9.44 -19.48
CA PRO A 150 2.91 -9.85 -18.35
C PRO A 150 1.75 -8.88 -18.09
N PHE A 151 2.06 -7.59 -18.03
CA PHE A 151 1.09 -6.48 -17.98
C PHE A 151 1.78 -5.20 -18.47
N PRO A 152 1.04 -4.14 -18.86
CA PRO A 152 1.62 -2.98 -19.54
C PRO A 152 2.80 -2.29 -18.83
N GLN A 153 2.82 -2.23 -17.49
CA GLN A 153 3.91 -1.64 -16.69
C GLN A 153 4.78 -2.69 -15.99
N ALA A 154 4.88 -3.88 -16.56
CA ALA A 154 5.68 -4.96 -15.98
C ALA A 154 7.15 -4.52 -15.73
N ILE A 155 7.70 -4.91 -14.60
CA ILE A 155 9.11 -4.75 -14.27
C ILE A 155 9.70 -6.14 -14.04
N PRO A 156 10.67 -6.58 -14.86
CA PRO A 156 11.30 -5.92 -15.99
C PRO A 156 10.32 -5.58 -17.13
N HIS A 157 10.53 -4.43 -17.76
CA HIS A 157 9.73 -3.99 -18.90
C HIS A 157 10.22 -4.67 -20.19
N SER A 158 9.94 -5.95 -20.32
CA SER A 158 10.30 -6.78 -21.45
C SER A 158 9.35 -7.95 -21.60
N LEU A 159 9.30 -8.50 -22.81
CA LEU A 159 8.56 -9.73 -23.08
C LEU A 159 9.14 -10.93 -22.31
N VAL A 160 8.37 -11.98 -22.23
CA VAL A 160 8.74 -13.29 -21.68
C VAL A 160 8.10 -14.38 -22.53
N ILE A 161 8.76 -15.53 -22.63
CA ILE A 161 8.21 -16.70 -23.28
C ILE A 161 7.71 -17.67 -22.20
N ASP A 162 6.46 -18.10 -22.32
CA ASP A 162 5.88 -19.14 -21.49
C ASP A 162 6.36 -20.53 -21.96
N PRO A 163 7.23 -21.22 -21.18
CA PRO A 163 7.81 -22.48 -21.61
C PRO A 163 6.77 -23.61 -21.71
N LYS A 164 5.62 -23.48 -21.03
CA LYS A 164 4.57 -24.50 -21.04
C LYS A 164 3.73 -24.48 -22.31
N THR A 165 3.63 -23.33 -22.96
CA THR A 165 2.78 -23.14 -24.14
C THR A 165 3.57 -22.95 -25.42
N CYS A 166 4.84 -22.57 -25.33
CA CYS A 166 5.73 -22.34 -26.48
C CYS A 166 6.03 -23.66 -27.24
N THR A 167 5.74 -23.69 -28.53
CA THR A 167 6.05 -24.81 -29.43
C THR A 167 7.49 -24.82 -29.96
N ARG A 168 8.30 -23.81 -29.58
CA ARG A 168 9.70 -23.66 -30.01
C ARG A 168 9.89 -23.61 -31.55
N CYS A 169 8.92 -23.05 -32.28
CA CYS A 169 8.97 -23.00 -33.76
C CYS A 169 10.05 -22.06 -34.32
N GLY A 170 10.65 -21.15 -33.51
CA GLY A 170 11.71 -20.24 -33.89
C GLY A 170 11.29 -18.99 -34.68
N GLU A 171 10.00 -18.79 -35.01
CA GLU A 171 9.55 -17.63 -35.78
C GLU A 171 9.78 -16.30 -35.07
N CYS A 172 9.62 -16.29 -33.75
CA CYS A 172 9.89 -15.11 -32.92
C CYS A 172 11.39 -14.71 -32.93
N VAL A 173 12.31 -15.69 -33.01
CA VAL A 173 13.76 -15.43 -33.10
C VAL A 173 14.09 -14.73 -34.42
N LYS A 174 13.57 -15.25 -35.55
CA LYS A 174 13.74 -14.65 -36.88
C LYS A 174 13.21 -13.22 -36.98
N ALA A 175 12.11 -12.94 -36.30
CA ALA A 175 11.44 -11.62 -36.31
C ALA A 175 12.07 -10.59 -35.35
N CYS A 176 12.98 -11.03 -34.45
CA CYS A 176 13.54 -10.17 -33.42
C CYS A 176 14.75 -9.38 -33.97
N GLY A 177 14.53 -8.15 -34.45
CA GLY A 177 15.60 -7.28 -34.93
C GLY A 177 16.69 -7.03 -33.88
N PRO A 178 16.41 -6.70 -32.63
CA PRO A 178 17.41 -6.53 -31.58
C PRO A 178 18.13 -7.81 -31.15
N GLY A 179 17.73 -8.99 -31.61
CA GLY A 179 18.33 -10.27 -31.23
C GLY A 179 18.20 -10.58 -29.73
N ALA A 180 17.06 -10.20 -29.12
CA ALA A 180 16.83 -10.35 -27.70
C ALA A 180 16.34 -11.74 -27.28
N ILE A 181 16.07 -12.66 -28.23
CA ILE A 181 15.42 -13.95 -27.95
C ILE A 181 16.40 -15.11 -28.06
N ASP A 182 16.53 -15.85 -26.94
CA ASP A 182 17.27 -17.10 -26.87
C ASP A 182 16.34 -18.20 -26.33
N LEU A 183 15.91 -19.10 -27.20
CA LEU A 183 15.05 -20.23 -26.82
C LEU A 183 15.80 -21.35 -26.07
N ASP A 184 17.15 -21.35 -26.11
CA ASP A 184 17.98 -22.37 -25.47
C ASP A 184 18.48 -21.94 -24.07
N GLU A 185 18.05 -20.77 -23.59
CA GLU A 185 18.26 -20.34 -22.20
C GLU A 185 17.79 -21.41 -21.22
N LYS A 186 18.63 -21.76 -20.25
CA LYS A 186 18.38 -22.82 -19.27
C LYS A 186 18.09 -22.25 -17.88
N GLU A 187 17.48 -23.07 -17.07
CA GLU A 187 17.37 -22.78 -15.63
C GLU A 187 18.75 -22.63 -14.99
N GLU A 188 18.92 -21.60 -14.18
CA GLU A 188 20.14 -21.33 -13.45
C GLU A 188 19.91 -21.45 -11.95
N LYS A 189 20.79 -22.17 -11.25
CA LYS A 189 20.78 -22.24 -9.78
C LYS A 189 21.91 -21.38 -9.23
N GLU A 190 21.56 -20.48 -8.35
CA GLU A 190 22.51 -19.65 -7.62
C GLU A 190 22.31 -19.75 -6.12
N THR A 191 23.34 -19.44 -5.34
CA THR A 191 23.28 -19.38 -3.87
C THR A 191 23.49 -17.93 -3.42
N ILE A 192 22.57 -17.42 -2.62
CA ILE A 192 22.61 -16.07 -2.05
C ILE A 192 22.82 -16.20 -0.54
N GLN A 193 23.84 -15.52 -0.02
CA GLN A 193 24.10 -15.42 1.42
C GLN A 193 23.42 -14.17 1.96
N VAL A 194 22.62 -14.31 3.04
CA VAL A 194 21.92 -13.20 3.67
C VAL A 194 21.86 -13.40 5.18
N GLY A 195 21.75 -12.29 5.92
CA GLY A 195 21.58 -12.35 7.38
C GLY A 195 20.16 -12.53 7.83
N ALA A 196 19.18 -12.12 7.00
CA ALA A 196 17.76 -12.25 7.29
C ALA A 196 16.95 -12.59 6.03
N ILE A 197 15.80 -13.24 6.25
CA ILE A 197 14.84 -13.55 5.19
C ILE A 197 13.48 -12.95 5.58
N LEU A 198 12.78 -12.34 4.63
CA LEU A 198 11.45 -11.82 4.79
C LEU A 198 10.50 -12.50 3.81
N LEU A 199 9.40 -13.08 4.33
CA LEU A 199 8.41 -13.82 3.56
C LEU A 199 7.21 -12.93 3.24
N GLY A 200 7.06 -12.54 1.98
CA GLY A 200 5.95 -11.75 1.44
C GLY A 200 5.15 -12.50 0.38
N PHE A 201 4.92 -13.81 0.57
CA PHE A 201 4.32 -14.69 -0.46
C PHE A 201 2.87 -14.38 -0.82
N GLY A 202 2.17 -13.54 -0.02
CA GLY A 202 0.80 -13.15 -0.30
C GLY A 202 -0.21 -14.31 -0.11
N PHE A 203 -1.09 -14.48 -1.08
CA PHE A 203 -2.23 -15.40 -1.05
C PHE A 203 -2.59 -15.87 -2.47
N GLU A 204 -3.49 -16.86 -2.56
CA GLU A 204 -4.16 -17.22 -3.81
C GLU A 204 -5.68 -16.97 -3.67
N PRO A 205 -6.38 -16.57 -4.75
CA PRO A 205 -7.84 -16.55 -4.76
C PRO A 205 -8.41 -17.95 -4.65
N PHE A 206 -9.52 -18.07 -3.96
CA PHE A 206 -10.25 -19.34 -3.87
C PHE A 206 -10.67 -19.84 -5.25
N VAL A 207 -10.56 -21.15 -5.48
CA VAL A 207 -10.95 -21.81 -6.73
C VAL A 207 -12.47 -21.90 -6.81
N ALA A 208 -13.11 -20.98 -7.54
CA ALA A 208 -14.57 -20.83 -7.60
C ALA A 208 -15.33 -22.08 -8.07
N GLN A 209 -14.71 -22.92 -8.89
CA GLN A 209 -15.28 -24.18 -9.37
C GLN A 209 -15.63 -25.16 -8.24
N ARG A 210 -15.01 -25.03 -7.06
CA ARG A 210 -15.31 -25.83 -5.87
C ARG A 210 -16.70 -25.54 -5.29
N LYS A 211 -17.34 -24.43 -5.70
CA LYS A 211 -18.70 -24.04 -5.35
C LYS A 211 -19.61 -24.23 -6.57
N GLY A 212 -19.84 -25.50 -6.90
CA GLY A 212 -20.57 -25.90 -8.11
C GLY A 212 -22.01 -25.36 -8.20
N GLU A 213 -22.64 -25.08 -7.06
CA GLU A 213 -23.97 -24.46 -6.95
C GLU A 213 -24.05 -23.07 -7.59
N TYR A 214 -22.94 -22.36 -7.70
CA TYR A 214 -22.89 -21.04 -8.34
C TYR A 214 -22.58 -21.09 -9.84
N GLY A 215 -22.27 -22.27 -10.41
CA GLY A 215 -22.14 -22.46 -11.85
C GLY A 215 -20.94 -21.79 -12.51
N PHE A 216 -19.91 -21.35 -11.77
CA PHE A 216 -18.69 -20.77 -12.33
C PHE A 216 -17.98 -21.78 -13.25
N GLY A 217 -17.59 -21.33 -14.45
CA GLY A 217 -17.02 -22.17 -15.51
C GLY A 217 -18.07 -22.92 -16.36
N ARG A 218 -19.29 -23.13 -15.84
CA ARG A 218 -20.42 -23.72 -16.56
C ARG A 218 -21.27 -22.63 -17.26
N TYR A 219 -21.57 -21.54 -16.53
CA TYR A 219 -22.33 -20.42 -17.07
C TYR A 219 -21.37 -19.27 -17.38
N LYS A 220 -21.34 -18.81 -18.62
CA LYS A 220 -20.37 -17.80 -19.10
C LYS A 220 -20.49 -16.43 -18.44
N ASN A 221 -21.71 -16.08 -17.96
CA ASN A 221 -21.98 -14.81 -17.30
C ASN A 221 -21.83 -14.88 -15.76
N VAL A 222 -21.35 -16.02 -15.21
CA VAL A 222 -20.89 -16.09 -13.82
C VAL A 222 -19.38 -15.82 -13.82
N LEU A 223 -19.00 -14.70 -13.20
CA LEU A 223 -17.66 -14.14 -13.20
C LEU A 223 -17.02 -14.23 -11.82
N SER A 224 -15.71 -14.34 -11.75
CA SER A 224 -14.98 -14.08 -10.50
C SER A 224 -14.81 -12.56 -10.27
N SER A 225 -14.58 -12.16 -9.02
CA SER A 225 -14.26 -10.78 -8.68
C SER A 225 -13.05 -10.25 -9.45
N ILE A 226 -12.04 -11.10 -9.76
CA ILE A 226 -10.88 -10.71 -10.57
C ILE A 226 -11.29 -10.48 -12.03
N GLN A 227 -12.12 -11.33 -12.60
CA GLN A 227 -12.63 -11.14 -13.98
C GLN A 227 -13.42 -9.84 -14.10
N PHE A 228 -14.31 -9.58 -13.15
CA PHE A 228 -15.08 -8.33 -13.16
C PHE A 228 -14.18 -7.10 -12.95
N GLU A 229 -13.20 -7.18 -12.04
CA GLU A 229 -12.17 -6.13 -11.87
C GLU A 229 -11.48 -5.79 -13.18
N ARG A 230 -11.05 -6.80 -13.93
CA ARG A 230 -10.39 -6.59 -15.22
C ARG A 230 -11.36 -6.06 -16.27
N MET A 231 -12.60 -6.50 -16.27
CA MET A 231 -13.63 -6.02 -17.21
C MET A 231 -13.91 -4.53 -17.06
N ILE A 232 -14.04 -4.03 -15.83
CA ILE A 232 -14.31 -2.61 -15.56
C ILE A 232 -13.07 -1.71 -15.65
N SER A 233 -11.89 -2.28 -15.92
CA SER A 233 -10.68 -1.50 -16.15
C SER A 233 -10.66 -0.89 -17.55
N THR A 234 -10.22 0.37 -17.64
CA THR A 234 -10.05 1.07 -18.92
C THR A 234 -9.02 0.41 -19.84
N SER A 235 -8.10 -0.38 -19.29
CA SER A 235 -7.10 -1.15 -20.03
C SER A 235 -7.62 -2.51 -20.53
N SER A 236 -8.87 -2.84 -20.27
CA SER A 236 -9.50 -4.08 -20.77
C SER A 236 -9.92 -3.98 -22.23
N PRO A 237 -10.14 -5.11 -22.93
CA PRO A 237 -10.71 -5.10 -24.27
C PRO A 237 -12.10 -4.44 -24.36
N THR A 238 -12.83 -4.42 -23.23
CA THR A 238 -14.15 -3.76 -23.13
C THR A 238 -14.07 -2.27 -22.83
N GLN A 239 -12.86 -1.72 -22.72
CA GLN A 239 -12.61 -0.30 -22.37
C GLN A 239 -13.31 0.13 -21.06
N GLY A 240 -13.45 -0.80 -20.14
CA GLY A 240 -14.07 -0.60 -18.83
C GLY A 240 -15.59 -0.75 -18.80
N LEU A 241 -16.22 -1.08 -19.92
CA LEU A 241 -17.68 -1.30 -19.97
C LEU A 241 -18.04 -2.69 -19.42
N PRO A 242 -19.00 -2.79 -18.48
CA PRO A 242 -19.52 -4.06 -18.03
C PRO A 242 -20.40 -4.68 -19.13
N ILE A 243 -19.90 -5.77 -19.71
CA ILE A 243 -20.57 -6.51 -20.78
C ILE A 243 -20.71 -7.99 -20.44
N ARG A 244 -21.75 -8.63 -20.92
CA ARG A 244 -21.95 -10.08 -20.81
C ARG A 244 -20.89 -10.81 -21.65
N VAL A 245 -20.19 -11.73 -21.03
CA VAL A 245 -19.10 -12.49 -21.68
C VAL A 245 -19.65 -13.38 -22.82
N LEU A 246 -20.88 -13.85 -22.67
CA LEU A 246 -21.47 -14.76 -23.65
C LEU A 246 -21.76 -14.11 -25.00
N ASP A 247 -22.33 -12.89 -25.02
CA ASP A 247 -22.91 -12.27 -26.21
C ASP A 247 -22.51 -10.79 -26.42
N GLY A 248 -21.67 -10.24 -25.56
CA GLY A 248 -21.15 -8.85 -25.68
C GLY A 248 -22.16 -7.75 -25.38
N LYS A 249 -23.37 -8.07 -24.94
CA LYS A 249 -24.38 -7.07 -24.56
C LYS A 249 -23.99 -6.34 -23.28
N ARG A 250 -24.39 -5.06 -23.17
CA ARG A 250 -24.26 -4.32 -21.93
C ARG A 250 -25.04 -4.98 -20.81
N MET A 251 -24.46 -5.01 -19.62
CA MET A 251 -25.15 -5.45 -18.41
C MET A 251 -26.03 -4.34 -17.88
N GLU A 252 -27.26 -4.68 -17.48
CA GLU A 252 -28.22 -3.79 -16.82
C GLU A 252 -28.36 -4.16 -15.33
N ARG A 253 -28.28 -5.47 -15.01
CA ARG A 253 -28.45 -5.99 -13.66
C ARG A 253 -27.32 -6.97 -13.29
N VAL A 254 -26.56 -6.64 -12.27
CA VAL A 254 -25.44 -7.46 -11.80
C VAL A 254 -25.62 -7.82 -10.34
N ALA A 255 -25.47 -9.09 -10.00
CA ALA A 255 -25.45 -9.57 -8.63
C ALA A 255 -24.01 -9.81 -8.14
N PHE A 256 -23.73 -9.47 -6.88
CA PHE A 256 -22.50 -9.84 -6.17
C PHE A 256 -22.85 -10.84 -5.08
N ILE A 257 -22.20 -12.02 -5.10
CA ILE A 257 -22.31 -13.01 -4.01
C ILE A 257 -21.06 -12.92 -3.15
N GLN A 258 -21.24 -12.58 -1.87
CA GLN A 258 -20.16 -12.42 -0.90
C GLN A 258 -19.72 -13.75 -0.29
N CYS A 259 -18.49 -13.77 0.25
CA CYS A 259 -17.91 -14.88 1.00
C CYS A 259 -17.78 -16.20 0.22
N VAL A 260 -17.54 -16.16 -1.10
CA VAL A 260 -17.32 -17.39 -1.89
C VAL A 260 -15.93 -17.97 -1.58
N GLY A 261 -15.87 -19.10 -0.88
CA GLY A 261 -14.63 -19.67 -0.35
C GLY A 261 -14.04 -18.87 0.81
N SER A 262 -14.90 -18.31 1.66
CA SER A 262 -14.55 -17.58 2.87
C SER A 262 -15.70 -17.73 3.87
N ARG A 263 -15.42 -17.92 5.17
CA ARG A 263 -16.43 -18.19 6.21
C ARG A 263 -17.27 -19.43 5.91
N ASP A 264 -16.66 -20.39 5.24
CA ASP A 264 -17.34 -21.61 4.75
C ASP A 264 -16.57 -22.87 5.15
N PRO A 265 -16.88 -23.45 6.33
CA PRO A 265 -16.25 -24.69 6.79
C PRO A 265 -16.48 -25.87 5.82
N SER A 266 -17.57 -25.88 5.02
CA SER A 266 -17.87 -26.96 4.09
C SER A 266 -16.81 -27.14 3.01
N CYS A 267 -16.07 -26.07 2.67
CA CYS A 267 -14.96 -26.14 1.72
C CYS A 267 -13.59 -25.91 2.39
N GLY A 268 -13.49 -26.04 3.72
CA GLY A 268 -12.26 -25.89 4.49
C GLY A 268 -11.77 -24.45 4.61
N GLN A 269 -12.68 -23.46 4.48
CA GLN A 269 -12.38 -22.04 4.54
C GLN A 269 -13.20 -21.39 5.68
N ASP A 270 -12.85 -21.68 6.91
CA ASP A 270 -13.55 -21.26 8.12
C ASP A 270 -13.24 -19.81 8.56
N HIS A 271 -12.31 -19.16 7.90
CA HIS A 271 -11.87 -17.78 8.20
C HIS A 271 -12.50 -16.74 7.27
N CYS A 272 -12.46 -15.48 7.70
CA CYS A 272 -12.86 -14.32 6.87
C CYS A 272 -11.66 -13.83 6.05
N SER A 273 -11.82 -13.65 4.75
CA SER A 273 -10.78 -13.11 3.88
C SER A 273 -10.60 -11.59 3.96
N THR A 274 -11.25 -10.92 4.88
CA THR A 274 -11.10 -9.52 5.27
C THR A 274 -11.50 -8.51 4.17
N ILE A 275 -11.00 -8.66 2.95
CA ILE A 275 -11.08 -7.63 1.91
C ILE A 275 -12.26 -7.77 0.94
N CYS A 276 -12.91 -8.96 0.83
CA CYS A 276 -13.88 -9.20 -0.23
C CYS A 276 -15.05 -8.20 -0.22
N CYS A 277 -15.54 -7.80 0.97
CA CYS A 277 -16.63 -6.82 1.07
C CYS A 277 -16.25 -5.48 0.45
N MET A 278 -15.08 -4.95 0.81
CA MET A 278 -14.63 -3.64 0.33
C MET A 278 -14.20 -3.68 -1.14
N CYS A 279 -13.57 -4.77 -1.57
CA CYS A 279 -13.19 -4.98 -2.97
C CYS A 279 -14.43 -5.01 -3.87
N ALA A 280 -15.44 -5.79 -3.50
CA ALA A 280 -16.69 -5.86 -4.24
C ALA A 280 -17.44 -4.51 -4.25
N THR A 281 -17.52 -3.82 -3.08
CA THR A 281 -18.13 -2.49 -3.00
C THR A 281 -17.43 -1.50 -3.93
N LYS A 282 -16.09 -1.51 -3.98
CA LYS A 282 -15.31 -0.68 -4.90
C LYS A 282 -15.61 -1.04 -6.37
N GLN A 283 -15.64 -2.33 -6.70
CA GLN A 283 -15.97 -2.79 -8.05
C GLN A 283 -17.36 -2.35 -8.49
N ALA A 284 -18.34 -2.41 -7.59
CA ALA A 284 -19.70 -1.96 -7.83
C ALA A 284 -19.76 -0.45 -8.10
N MET A 285 -19.10 0.37 -7.26
CA MET A 285 -19.04 1.82 -7.48
C MET A 285 -18.38 2.18 -8.81
N ILE A 286 -17.25 1.54 -9.17
CA ILE A 286 -16.59 1.78 -10.45
C ILE A 286 -17.43 1.29 -11.61
N GLY A 287 -18.10 0.14 -11.48
CA GLY A 287 -19.06 -0.32 -12.47
C GLY A 287 -20.17 0.69 -12.76
N LYS A 288 -20.70 1.32 -11.71
CA LYS A 288 -21.68 2.42 -11.83
C LYS A 288 -21.07 3.70 -12.44
N ASP A 289 -19.83 4.05 -12.11
CA ASP A 289 -19.12 5.17 -12.75
C ASP A 289 -18.95 4.95 -14.28
N ARG A 290 -18.79 3.68 -14.71
CA ARG A 290 -18.67 3.30 -16.14
C ARG A 290 -20.03 3.16 -16.85
N SER A 291 -21.05 2.74 -16.12
CA SER A 291 -22.41 2.53 -16.60
C SER A 291 -23.40 2.97 -15.53
N PRO A 292 -23.81 4.26 -15.52
CA PRO A 292 -24.68 4.82 -14.47
C PRO A 292 -26.01 4.08 -14.30
N ASP A 293 -26.56 3.52 -15.37
CA ASP A 293 -27.82 2.78 -15.39
C ASP A 293 -27.70 1.35 -14.85
N LEU A 294 -26.49 0.90 -14.51
CA LEU A 294 -26.25 -0.45 -14.01
C LEU A 294 -26.87 -0.64 -12.62
N HIS A 295 -27.80 -1.58 -12.47
CA HIS A 295 -28.37 -1.97 -11.18
C HIS A 295 -27.52 -3.05 -10.53
N ILE A 296 -27.08 -2.81 -9.29
CA ILE A 296 -26.20 -3.74 -8.58
C ILE A 296 -26.82 -4.15 -7.27
N THR A 297 -26.90 -5.47 -7.04
CA THR A 297 -27.43 -6.08 -5.82
C THR A 297 -26.38 -6.99 -5.18
N PHE A 298 -26.10 -6.78 -3.90
CA PHE A 298 -25.24 -7.63 -3.08
C PHE A 298 -26.06 -8.66 -2.31
N PHE A 299 -25.63 -9.91 -2.34
CA PHE A 299 -26.10 -11.00 -1.50
C PHE A 299 -25.03 -11.32 -0.46
N TYR A 300 -25.30 -11.11 0.84
CA TYR A 300 -24.29 -11.15 1.89
C TYR A 300 -24.79 -11.70 3.23
N MET A 301 -23.89 -12.17 4.07
CA MET A 301 -24.15 -12.55 5.47
C MET A 301 -23.93 -11.41 6.44
N ASP A 302 -22.75 -10.79 6.40
CA ASP A 302 -22.34 -9.56 7.08
C ASP A 302 -21.47 -8.72 6.16
N ILE A 303 -21.55 -7.39 6.24
CA ILE A 303 -20.62 -6.48 5.56
C ILE A 303 -19.58 -5.97 6.57
N ARG A 304 -18.31 -6.10 6.22
CA ARG A 304 -17.18 -5.89 7.11
C ARG A 304 -16.21 -4.83 6.63
N PRO A 305 -16.59 -3.53 6.60
CA PRO A 305 -15.66 -2.43 6.40
C PRO A 305 -14.86 -2.20 7.70
N MET A 306 -13.56 -2.47 7.68
CA MET A 306 -12.74 -2.56 8.88
C MET A 306 -11.58 -1.56 8.95
N GLY A 307 -11.29 -0.85 7.87
CA GLY A 307 -10.24 0.17 7.82
C GLY A 307 -10.74 1.55 8.19
N LYS A 308 -9.80 2.49 8.31
CA LYS A 308 -10.11 3.92 8.45
C LYS A 308 -10.89 4.38 7.21
N ASP A 309 -11.98 5.12 7.41
CA ASP A 309 -12.93 5.60 6.39
C ASP A 309 -13.73 4.52 5.64
N TYR A 310 -13.57 3.24 5.94
CA TYR A 310 -14.26 2.16 5.20
C TYR A 310 -15.77 2.12 5.48
N GLU A 311 -16.20 2.43 6.69
CA GLU A 311 -17.64 2.54 7.00
C GLU A 311 -18.29 3.64 6.16
N ARG A 312 -17.66 4.82 6.09
CA ARG A 312 -18.13 5.94 5.25
C ARG A 312 -18.14 5.57 3.76
N TYR A 313 -17.14 4.83 3.30
CA TYR A 313 -17.08 4.33 1.92
C TYR A 313 -18.25 3.37 1.61
N TYR A 314 -18.56 2.48 2.54
CA TYR A 314 -19.69 1.56 2.42
C TYR A 314 -21.06 2.29 2.45
N GLU A 315 -21.26 3.24 3.36
CA GLU A 315 -22.47 4.04 3.40
C GLU A 315 -22.65 4.88 2.11
N ARG A 316 -21.57 5.46 1.61
CA ARG A 316 -21.57 6.17 0.34
C ARG A 316 -21.99 5.28 -0.84
N ALA A 317 -21.55 4.03 -0.88
CA ALA A 317 -22.00 3.08 -1.90
C ALA A 317 -23.51 2.86 -1.88
N LYS A 318 -24.14 2.84 -0.72
CA LYS A 318 -25.59 2.71 -0.54
C LYS A 318 -26.33 3.99 -0.92
N THR A 319 -25.90 5.13 -0.39
CA THR A 319 -26.64 6.38 -0.46
C THR A 319 -26.43 7.17 -1.76
N GLU A 320 -25.18 7.24 -2.24
CA GLU A 320 -24.85 8.01 -3.43
C GLU A 320 -24.93 7.16 -4.70
N TYR A 321 -24.50 5.89 -4.63
CA TYR A 321 -24.48 5.00 -5.80
C TYR A 321 -25.73 4.12 -5.92
N GLY A 322 -26.60 4.09 -4.92
CA GLY A 322 -27.84 3.31 -4.93
C GLY A 322 -27.60 1.80 -5.05
N ILE A 323 -26.49 1.31 -4.49
CA ILE A 323 -26.18 -0.13 -4.49
C ILE A 323 -27.05 -0.82 -3.44
N GLU A 324 -27.78 -1.85 -3.87
CA GLU A 324 -28.63 -2.65 -3.00
C GLU A 324 -27.84 -3.69 -2.22
N TYR A 325 -28.16 -3.86 -0.94
CA TYR A 325 -27.56 -4.88 -0.08
C TYR A 325 -28.64 -5.76 0.53
N LYS A 326 -28.73 -7.02 0.07
CA LYS A 326 -29.69 -8.05 0.56
C LYS A 326 -28.98 -9.07 1.45
N ARG A 327 -29.34 -9.11 2.73
CA ARG A 327 -28.79 -10.10 3.65
C ARG A 327 -29.54 -11.40 3.51
N CYS A 328 -28.86 -12.42 3.01
CA CYS A 328 -29.43 -13.75 2.80
C CYS A 328 -28.34 -14.80 2.52
N ALA A 329 -28.77 -16.05 2.46
CA ALA A 329 -27.96 -17.14 1.92
C ALA A 329 -28.46 -17.47 0.51
N VAL A 330 -27.57 -17.40 -0.49
CA VAL A 330 -27.87 -17.83 -1.86
C VAL A 330 -27.72 -19.35 -1.94
N SER A 331 -28.79 -20.03 -2.37
CA SER A 331 -28.80 -21.48 -2.47
C SER A 331 -28.24 -21.98 -3.80
N SER A 332 -28.59 -21.34 -4.92
CA SER A 332 -28.13 -21.75 -6.24
C SER A 332 -28.30 -20.65 -7.29
N ILE A 333 -27.54 -20.80 -8.38
CA ILE A 333 -27.70 -20.01 -9.60
C ILE A 333 -28.11 -20.95 -10.72
N LYS A 334 -29.11 -20.56 -11.53
CA LYS A 334 -29.58 -21.27 -12.72
C LYS A 334 -29.53 -20.34 -13.93
N GLU A 335 -29.09 -20.84 -15.07
CA GLU A 335 -29.15 -20.13 -16.35
C GLU A 335 -30.52 -20.31 -16.98
N LEU A 336 -31.20 -19.22 -17.32
CA LEU A 336 -32.49 -19.23 -17.99
C LEU A 336 -32.35 -19.40 -19.50
N HIS A 337 -33.26 -20.12 -20.12
CA HIS A 337 -33.31 -20.30 -21.57
C HIS A 337 -34.61 -19.61 -22.11
N PRO A 338 -34.55 -18.82 -23.19
CA PRO A 338 -33.42 -18.56 -24.10
C PRO A 338 -32.55 -17.34 -23.72
N SER A 339 -32.93 -16.51 -22.73
CA SER A 339 -32.29 -15.24 -22.39
C SER A 339 -30.81 -15.36 -21.97
N LYS A 340 -30.45 -16.54 -21.45
CA LYS A 340 -29.13 -16.79 -20.85
C LYS A 340 -28.83 -15.88 -19.65
N ASN A 341 -29.86 -15.28 -19.08
CA ASN A 341 -29.77 -14.59 -17.80
C ASN A 341 -29.67 -15.58 -16.65
N LEU A 342 -29.26 -15.09 -15.51
CA LEU A 342 -28.98 -15.91 -14.33
C LEU A 342 -30.05 -15.66 -13.26
N LEU A 343 -30.74 -16.72 -12.88
CA LEU A 343 -31.72 -16.72 -11.82
C LEU A 343 -31.05 -17.09 -10.50
N ILE A 344 -31.14 -16.19 -9.52
CA ILE A 344 -30.67 -16.42 -8.14
C ILE A 344 -31.88 -16.74 -7.26
N THR A 345 -31.84 -17.92 -6.64
CA THR A 345 -32.80 -18.29 -5.60
C THR A 345 -32.14 -18.05 -4.24
N HIS A 346 -32.78 -17.25 -3.39
CA HIS A 346 -32.30 -16.93 -2.06
C HIS A 346 -33.41 -16.96 -1.01
N VAL A 347 -33.00 -17.11 0.24
CA VAL A 347 -33.90 -17.12 1.41
C VAL A 347 -33.86 -15.73 2.04
N LYS A 348 -35.03 -15.10 2.18
CA LYS A 348 -35.16 -13.84 2.91
C LYS A 348 -35.05 -14.04 4.43
N GLU A 349 -34.94 -12.94 5.17
CA GLU A 349 -34.82 -12.98 6.64
C GLU A 349 -36.06 -13.62 7.32
N ASP A 350 -37.22 -13.50 6.67
CA ASP A 350 -38.49 -14.13 7.11
C ASP A 350 -38.63 -15.63 6.79
N GLY A 351 -37.60 -16.23 6.19
CA GLY A 351 -37.55 -17.62 5.79
C GLY A 351 -38.24 -17.93 4.45
N THR A 352 -38.82 -16.94 3.78
CA THR A 352 -39.42 -17.12 2.46
C THR A 352 -38.40 -17.12 1.34
N PHE A 353 -38.70 -17.84 0.23
CA PHE A 353 -37.82 -17.84 -0.95
C PHE A 353 -38.19 -16.70 -1.87
N GLU A 354 -37.15 -16.08 -2.46
CA GLU A 354 -37.27 -15.10 -3.53
C GLU A 354 -36.37 -15.48 -4.69
N GLU A 355 -36.85 -15.27 -5.92
CA GLU A 355 -36.08 -15.46 -7.15
C GLU A 355 -35.86 -14.12 -7.84
N MET A 356 -34.62 -13.86 -8.24
CA MET A 356 -34.24 -12.62 -8.93
C MET A 356 -33.40 -12.94 -10.15
N GLU A 357 -33.66 -12.24 -11.23
CA GLU A 357 -32.98 -12.40 -12.53
C GLU A 357 -31.90 -11.33 -12.72
N PHE A 358 -30.72 -11.75 -13.24
CA PHE A 358 -29.55 -10.89 -13.48
C PHE A 358 -28.89 -11.23 -14.83
N ASP A 359 -28.23 -10.24 -15.43
CA ASP A 359 -27.43 -10.42 -16.65
C ASP A 359 -26.11 -11.14 -16.36
N ALA A 360 -25.53 -10.86 -15.20
CA ALA A 360 -24.30 -11.47 -14.72
C ALA A 360 -24.26 -11.60 -13.20
N VAL A 361 -23.48 -12.55 -12.73
CA VAL A 361 -23.21 -12.75 -11.29
C VAL A 361 -21.71 -12.72 -11.07
N VAL A 362 -21.28 -11.93 -10.09
CA VAL A 362 -19.89 -11.79 -9.66
C VAL A 362 -19.67 -12.50 -8.32
N LEU A 363 -18.77 -13.47 -8.30
CA LEU A 363 -18.41 -14.22 -7.11
C LEU A 363 -17.26 -13.50 -6.40
N SER A 364 -17.50 -12.95 -5.20
CA SER A 364 -16.50 -12.33 -4.35
C SER A 364 -15.64 -13.38 -3.68
N LEU A 365 -14.51 -13.71 -4.32
CA LEU A 365 -13.64 -14.80 -3.91
C LEU A 365 -12.89 -14.49 -2.62
N GLY A 366 -12.79 -15.51 -1.76
CA GLY A 366 -11.94 -15.50 -0.58
C GLY A 366 -10.47 -15.74 -0.89
N PHE A 367 -9.64 -15.67 0.17
CA PHE A 367 -8.22 -15.92 0.14
C PHE A 367 -7.89 -17.32 0.64
N THR A 368 -6.97 -17.96 -0.05
CA THR A 368 -6.35 -19.22 0.35
C THR A 368 -4.83 -19.04 0.46
N PRO A 369 -4.12 -19.90 1.20
CA PRO A 369 -2.67 -19.84 1.27
C PRO A 369 -2.02 -19.95 -0.12
N PRO A 370 -0.77 -19.46 -0.28
CA PRO A 370 -0.03 -19.61 -1.53
C PRO A 370 0.12 -21.08 -1.97
N LYS A 371 0.12 -21.34 -3.27
CA LYS A 371 0.35 -22.68 -3.81
C LYS A 371 1.70 -23.23 -3.35
N ASN A 372 1.76 -24.54 -3.09
CA ASN A 372 2.98 -25.27 -2.70
C ASN A 372 3.66 -24.75 -1.41
N ILE A 373 2.98 -23.88 -0.65
CA ILE A 373 3.58 -23.31 0.57
C ILE A 373 3.89 -24.38 1.63
N THR A 374 3.05 -25.42 1.73
CA THR A 374 3.23 -26.51 2.68
C THR A 374 4.56 -27.25 2.44
N ASP A 375 4.90 -27.54 1.18
CA ASP A 375 6.16 -28.21 0.82
C ASP A 375 7.37 -27.34 1.16
N LEU A 376 7.30 -26.03 0.87
CA LEU A 376 8.36 -25.08 1.18
C LEU A 376 8.51 -24.92 2.71
N ALA A 377 7.40 -24.76 3.42
CA ALA A 377 7.39 -24.65 4.88
C ALA A 377 7.99 -25.89 5.54
N ASN A 378 7.65 -27.09 5.09
CA ASN A 378 8.22 -28.34 5.60
C ASN A 378 9.74 -28.42 5.36
N LYS A 379 10.22 -28.01 4.18
CA LYS A 379 11.66 -27.98 3.86
C LYS A 379 12.43 -26.98 4.71
N MET A 380 11.79 -25.87 5.11
CA MET A 380 12.40 -24.85 5.96
C MET A 380 12.24 -25.13 7.46
N GLY A 381 11.32 -26.00 7.87
CA GLY A 381 10.88 -26.13 9.26
C GLY A 381 9.98 -24.99 9.76
N LEU A 382 9.34 -24.27 8.84
CA LEU A 382 8.45 -23.14 9.14
C LEU A 382 7.08 -23.66 9.59
N GLN A 383 6.56 -23.14 10.70
CA GLN A 383 5.22 -23.50 11.18
C GLN A 383 4.14 -22.69 10.45
N LEU A 384 3.10 -23.40 10.02
CA LEU A 384 1.88 -22.81 9.46
C LEU A 384 0.73 -22.95 10.47
N ASN A 385 -0.21 -22.01 10.42
CA ASN A 385 -1.43 -22.09 11.20
C ASN A 385 -2.40 -23.14 10.60
N PRO A 386 -3.51 -23.50 11.26
CA PRO A 386 -4.47 -24.47 10.75
C PRO A 386 -5.06 -24.14 9.37
N GLN A 387 -5.10 -22.87 8.98
CA GLN A 387 -5.57 -22.39 7.68
C GLN A 387 -4.49 -22.40 6.60
N GLY A 388 -3.24 -22.78 6.93
CA GLY A 388 -2.10 -22.87 6.01
C GLY A 388 -1.33 -21.57 5.77
N PHE A 389 -1.58 -20.51 6.54
CA PHE A 389 -0.81 -19.27 6.54
C PHE A 389 0.33 -19.32 7.56
N CYS A 390 1.26 -18.38 7.48
CA CYS A 390 2.40 -18.36 8.39
C CYS A 390 1.99 -18.14 9.84
N GLN A 391 2.44 -19.04 10.74
CA GLN A 391 2.19 -18.93 12.18
C GLN A 391 3.10 -17.86 12.78
N THR A 392 2.52 -16.91 13.54
CA THR A 392 3.24 -15.88 14.31
C THR A 392 2.69 -15.78 15.72
N GLY A 393 3.47 -15.21 16.63
CA GLY A 393 2.97 -14.81 17.94
C GLY A 393 2.03 -13.61 17.85
N GLU A 394 1.04 -13.55 18.74
CA GLU A 394 0.06 -12.44 18.72
C GLU A 394 0.73 -11.08 19.00
N PHE A 395 1.69 -11.07 19.92
CA PHE A 395 2.43 -9.86 20.30
C PHE A 395 3.76 -9.68 19.55
N ASN A 396 4.08 -10.62 18.66
CA ASN A 396 5.22 -10.53 17.77
C ASN A 396 4.83 -10.86 16.34
N PRO A 397 4.01 -9.99 15.70
CA PRO A 397 3.36 -10.30 14.43
C PRO A 397 4.32 -10.46 13.25
N ALA A 398 5.51 -9.88 13.30
CA ALA A 398 6.49 -9.96 12.22
C ALA A 398 7.41 -11.19 12.30
N GLN A 399 7.54 -11.84 13.47
CA GLN A 399 8.46 -12.95 13.68
C GLN A 399 7.78 -14.28 13.38
N THR A 400 8.41 -15.10 12.56
CA THR A 400 7.99 -16.49 12.31
C THR A 400 8.47 -17.42 13.43
N SER A 401 8.16 -18.72 13.32
CA SER A 401 8.70 -19.76 14.21
C SER A 401 10.23 -19.92 14.10
N LEU A 402 10.85 -19.33 13.08
CA LEU A 402 12.29 -19.42 12.82
C LEU A 402 12.95 -18.06 13.07
N LYS A 403 13.96 -18.02 13.94
CA LYS A 403 14.73 -16.81 14.25
C LYS A 403 15.44 -16.29 12.99
N GLY A 404 15.37 -14.96 12.72
CA GLY A 404 15.97 -14.33 11.55
C GLY A 404 15.15 -14.47 10.27
N ILE A 405 13.99 -15.15 10.32
CA ILE A 405 13.02 -15.23 9.24
C ILE A 405 11.74 -14.50 9.67
N PHE A 406 11.37 -13.50 8.91
CA PHE A 406 10.25 -12.60 9.20
C PHE A 406 9.14 -12.76 8.17
N VAL A 407 7.93 -12.30 8.50
CA VAL A 407 6.76 -12.36 7.61
C VAL A 407 5.98 -11.05 7.66
N GLY A 408 5.40 -10.68 6.52
CA GLY A 408 4.51 -9.52 6.43
C GLY A 408 3.45 -9.68 5.33
N GLY A 409 2.33 -8.96 5.48
CA GLY A 409 1.23 -8.94 4.54
C GLY A 409 0.36 -10.18 4.57
N ALA A 410 -0.34 -10.43 3.45
CA ALA A 410 -1.42 -11.41 3.40
C ALA A 410 -0.98 -12.89 3.60
N PHE A 411 0.31 -13.20 3.60
CA PHE A 411 0.80 -14.53 3.98
C PHE A 411 0.74 -14.78 5.48
N ARG A 412 0.74 -13.75 6.30
CA ARG A 412 0.56 -13.86 7.76
C ARG A 412 -0.93 -13.98 8.13
N ASN A 413 -1.73 -13.09 7.60
CA ASN A 413 -3.17 -12.96 7.87
C ASN A 413 -3.83 -12.28 6.66
N PRO A 414 -5.04 -12.62 6.25
CA PRO A 414 -5.74 -11.87 5.21
C PRO A 414 -5.74 -10.37 5.49
N ARG A 415 -5.11 -9.58 4.62
CA ARG A 415 -4.88 -8.14 4.76
C ARG A 415 -5.14 -7.40 3.46
N ASP A 416 -5.58 -6.15 3.56
CA ASP A 416 -5.68 -5.23 2.43
C ASP A 416 -4.34 -4.55 2.10
N ILE A 417 -4.36 -3.59 1.16
CA ILE A 417 -3.15 -2.87 0.73
C ILE A 417 -2.58 -2.00 1.86
N PRO A 418 -3.35 -1.10 2.53
CA PRO A 418 -2.86 -0.33 3.68
C PRO A 418 -2.27 -1.19 4.79
N GLU A 419 -2.98 -2.24 5.19
CA GLU A 419 -2.52 -3.18 6.21
C GLU A 419 -1.26 -3.94 5.76
N SER A 420 -1.17 -4.34 4.48
CA SER A 420 0.02 -4.99 3.92
C SER A 420 1.24 -4.07 3.89
N VAL A 421 1.05 -2.76 3.66
CA VAL A 421 2.12 -1.75 3.76
C VAL A 421 2.62 -1.63 5.20
N VAL A 422 1.70 -1.57 6.18
CA VAL A 422 2.06 -1.54 7.61
C VAL A 422 2.81 -2.81 8.01
N GLU A 423 2.32 -4.00 7.65
CA GLU A 423 2.95 -5.26 8.01
C GLU A 423 4.30 -5.48 7.31
N GLY A 424 4.44 -5.08 6.03
CA GLY A 424 5.72 -5.07 5.35
C GLY A 424 6.72 -4.13 6.03
N SER A 425 6.28 -2.94 6.45
CA SER A 425 7.10 -2.02 7.23
C SER A 425 7.48 -2.60 8.61
N SER A 426 6.54 -3.27 9.29
CA SER A 426 6.78 -3.95 10.58
C SER A 426 7.82 -5.07 10.45
N ALA A 427 7.73 -5.87 9.40
CA ALA A 427 8.71 -6.93 9.11
C ALA A 427 10.10 -6.35 8.78
N ALA A 428 10.14 -5.23 8.05
CA ALA A 428 11.40 -4.52 7.79
C ALA A 428 12.04 -3.99 9.08
N ALA A 429 11.25 -3.44 10.03
CA ALA A 429 11.74 -3.02 11.33
C ALA A 429 12.38 -4.18 12.11
N ALA A 430 11.68 -5.32 12.16
CA ALA A 430 12.16 -6.51 12.85
C ALA A 430 13.47 -7.05 12.24
N ALA A 431 13.55 -7.09 10.91
CA ALA A 431 14.78 -7.48 10.21
C ALA A 431 15.92 -6.47 10.44
N ALA A 432 15.63 -5.16 10.39
CA ALA A 432 16.62 -4.12 10.65
C ALA A 432 17.18 -4.18 12.08
N SER A 433 16.32 -4.35 13.09
CA SER A 433 16.73 -4.54 14.50
C SER A 433 17.59 -5.81 14.66
N PHE A 434 17.17 -6.91 14.06
CA PHE A 434 17.91 -8.17 14.09
C PHE A 434 19.32 -8.04 13.48
N LEU A 435 19.47 -7.24 12.44
CA LEU A 435 20.71 -7.00 11.74
C LEU A 435 21.49 -5.77 12.23
N ALA A 436 21.09 -5.12 13.31
CA ALA A 436 21.66 -3.83 13.74
C ALA A 436 23.18 -3.84 13.90
N LEU A 437 23.74 -4.94 14.40
CA LEU A 437 25.19 -5.13 14.59
C LEU A 437 25.94 -5.62 13.33
N GLN A 438 25.22 -5.99 12.27
CA GLN A 438 25.82 -6.50 11.03
C GLN A 438 25.88 -5.37 10.00
N LYS A 439 27.10 -5.09 9.50
CA LYS A 439 27.27 -4.13 8.41
C LYS A 439 27.03 -4.83 7.07
N SER A 440 26.29 -4.19 6.19
CA SER A 440 26.20 -4.60 4.80
C SER A 440 27.44 -4.13 4.06
N SER A 441 28.02 -4.99 3.23
CA SER A 441 29.17 -4.66 2.36
C SER A 441 28.75 -3.90 1.09
N VAL A 442 27.55 -3.33 1.05
CA VAL A 442 27.11 -2.53 -0.10
C VAL A 442 28.06 -1.35 -0.24
N PRO A 443 28.82 -1.27 -1.33
CA PRO A 443 29.58 -0.08 -1.59
C PRO A 443 28.58 1.06 -1.81
N VAL A 444 28.67 2.10 -1.01
CA VAL A 444 28.03 3.37 -1.34
C VAL A 444 28.62 3.78 -2.68
N ARG A 445 27.84 3.81 -3.75
CA ARG A 445 28.27 4.34 -5.03
C ARG A 445 28.57 5.81 -4.83
N GLU A 446 29.82 6.14 -4.67
CA GLU A 446 30.28 7.53 -4.70
C GLU A 446 30.31 7.97 -6.16
N TYR A 447 29.46 8.89 -6.51
CA TYR A 447 29.51 9.55 -7.80
C TYR A 447 30.50 10.73 -7.72
N PRO A 448 31.26 11.00 -8.82
CA PRO A 448 32.07 12.20 -8.89
C PRO A 448 31.21 13.44 -8.58
N ALA A 449 31.80 14.43 -7.95
CA ALA A 449 31.12 15.70 -7.70
C ALA A 449 30.61 16.26 -9.05
N GLU A 450 29.34 16.68 -9.09
CA GLU A 450 28.81 17.36 -10.28
C GLU A 450 29.66 18.59 -10.55
N GLY A 451 30.27 18.66 -11.75
CA GLY A 451 31.14 19.76 -12.15
C GLY A 451 30.44 21.12 -12.01
N GLY A 452 31.16 22.11 -11.53
CA GLY A 452 30.64 23.47 -11.29
C GLY A 452 30.36 24.24 -12.58
N LEU A 453 29.42 23.77 -13.40
CA LEU A 453 28.98 24.37 -14.66
C LEU A 453 28.10 25.63 -14.43
N THR A 454 28.62 26.60 -13.69
CA THR A 454 27.98 27.91 -13.55
C THR A 454 28.53 28.86 -14.63
N GLN A 455 27.64 29.26 -15.57
CA GLN A 455 27.88 30.29 -16.60
C GLN A 455 28.61 29.88 -17.89
N GLU A 456 28.74 28.61 -18.22
CA GLU A 456 29.25 28.22 -19.54
C GLU A 456 28.18 28.38 -20.62
N ILE A 457 28.63 28.84 -21.81
CA ILE A 457 27.78 28.89 -23.01
C ILE A 457 27.26 27.47 -23.29
N PRO A 458 25.94 27.30 -23.48
CA PRO A 458 25.37 25.99 -23.79
C PRO A 458 26.03 25.35 -25.03
N LYS A 459 26.58 24.16 -24.89
CA LYS A 459 27.03 23.27 -25.97
C LYS A 459 26.15 22.04 -25.97
N ILE A 460 25.12 22.06 -26.81
CA ILE A 460 24.04 21.09 -26.80
C ILE A 460 24.36 19.93 -27.70
N GLY A 461 24.31 18.68 -27.16
CA GLY A 461 24.32 17.45 -27.97
C GLY A 461 22.90 16.90 -28.12
N VAL A 462 22.47 16.66 -29.34
CA VAL A 462 21.16 16.04 -29.63
C VAL A 462 21.37 14.61 -30.12
N PHE A 463 20.76 13.68 -29.45
CA PHE A 463 20.86 12.24 -29.76
C PHE A 463 19.49 11.73 -30.16
N VAL A 464 19.32 11.32 -31.43
CA VAL A 464 18.05 10.85 -31.98
C VAL A 464 18.05 9.34 -32.03
N CYS A 465 17.26 8.72 -31.15
CA CYS A 465 17.12 7.26 -31.06
C CYS A 465 16.00 6.77 -31.96
N HIS A 466 16.26 5.76 -32.78
CA HIS A 466 15.25 5.15 -33.67
C HIS A 466 14.66 3.84 -33.13
N CYS A 467 15.01 3.46 -31.90
CA CYS A 467 14.44 2.33 -31.16
C CYS A 467 14.49 1.01 -31.94
N GLY A 468 15.67 0.63 -32.47
CA GLY A 468 15.88 -0.63 -33.20
C GLY A 468 15.04 -0.74 -34.46
N GLU A 469 14.91 0.33 -35.25
CA GLU A 469 14.17 0.45 -36.51
C GLU A 469 12.67 0.68 -36.37
N GLU A 470 12.08 0.60 -35.16
CA GLU A 470 10.63 0.79 -35.00
C GLU A 470 10.15 2.21 -35.39
N MET A 471 10.91 3.22 -35.00
CA MET A 471 10.51 4.60 -35.33
C MET A 471 10.81 4.97 -36.78
N LYS A 472 11.77 4.35 -37.45
CA LYS A 472 12.08 4.55 -38.89
C LYS A 472 10.94 4.15 -39.80
N LYS A 473 10.02 3.30 -39.35
CA LYS A 473 8.81 2.92 -40.12
C LYS A 473 7.85 4.09 -40.30
N VAL A 474 7.90 5.08 -39.41
CA VAL A 474 6.97 6.21 -39.37
C VAL A 474 7.68 7.55 -39.51
N LEU A 475 8.86 7.69 -38.88
CA LEU A 475 9.60 8.95 -38.81
C LEU A 475 10.79 8.95 -39.78
N SER A 476 10.97 10.04 -40.50
CA SER A 476 12.17 10.29 -41.29
C SER A 476 13.33 10.71 -40.36
N ILE A 477 14.16 9.79 -39.92
CA ILE A 477 15.31 10.10 -39.03
C ILE A 477 16.29 11.12 -39.68
N PRO A 478 16.58 11.07 -40.99
CA PRO A 478 17.42 12.10 -41.62
C PRO A 478 16.85 13.53 -41.46
N ASP A 479 15.53 13.70 -41.62
CA ASP A 479 14.88 15.01 -41.46
C ASP A 479 14.95 15.48 -40.01
N LEU A 480 14.79 14.57 -39.04
CA LEU A 480 14.94 14.89 -37.61
C LEU A 480 16.35 15.32 -37.25
N LEU A 481 17.36 14.62 -37.77
CA LEU A 481 18.76 15.02 -37.60
C LEU A 481 19.06 16.39 -38.22
N GLN A 482 18.49 16.66 -39.40
CA GLN A 482 18.62 17.95 -40.05
C GLN A 482 17.92 19.07 -39.26
N ALA A 483 16.69 18.84 -38.79
CA ALA A 483 15.93 19.78 -37.95
C ALA A 483 16.71 20.10 -36.66
N ALA A 484 17.31 19.08 -36.01
CA ALA A 484 18.13 19.25 -34.82
C ALA A 484 19.39 20.10 -35.12
N LYS A 485 20.05 19.88 -36.26
CA LYS A 485 21.24 20.67 -36.67
C LYS A 485 20.92 22.12 -36.99
N GLN A 486 19.69 22.39 -37.47
CA GLN A 486 19.22 23.74 -37.78
C GLN A 486 18.77 24.51 -36.54
N SER A 487 18.60 23.83 -35.42
CA SER A 487 18.30 24.48 -34.15
C SER A 487 19.54 25.18 -33.61
N GLY A 488 19.44 26.44 -33.23
CA GLY A 488 20.63 27.24 -32.79
C GLY A 488 21.37 26.60 -31.59
N GLU A 489 22.68 26.82 -31.54
CA GLU A 489 23.58 26.39 -30.44
C GLU A 489 23.74 24.86 -30.26
N VAL A 490 23.34 24.03 -31.23
CA VAL A 490 23.56 22.61 -31.22
C VAL A 490 24.98 22.31 -31.72
N ALA A 491 25.82 21.80 -30.84
CA ALA A 491 27.23 21.49 -31.12
C ALA A 491 27.41 20.11 -31.75
N HIS A 492 26.54 19.17 -31.49
CA HIS A 492 26.60 17.80 -31.96
C HIS A 492 25.21 17.21 -32.17
N VAL A 493 25.06 16.44 -33.27
CA VAL A 493 23.83 15.67 -33.55
C VAL A 493 24.23 14.28 -34.02
N GLU A 494 23.66 13.24 -33.39
CA GLU A 494 23.98 11.86 -33.71
C GLU A 494 22.78 10.95 -33.65
N GLU A 495 22.70 9.98 -34.56
CA GLU A 495 21.71 8.92 -34.58
C GLU A 495 22.10 7.81 -33.60
N LEU A 496 21.15 7.29 -32.85
CA LEU A 496 21.31 6.16 -31.93
C LEU A 496 20.37 5.01 -32.31
N GLY A 497 20.86 3.80 -32.15
CA GLY A 497 20.08 2.57 -32.34
C GLY A 497 19.10 2.36 -31.20
N LEU A 498 19.59 2.32 -29.97
CA LEU A 498 18.89 2.02 -28.73
C LEU A 498 19.52 2.77 -27.55
N ALA A 499 19.16 4.03 -27.34
CA ALA A 499 19.72 4.91 -26.32
C ALA A 499 19.74 4.33 -24.88
N CYS A 500 18.99 3.25 -24.62
CA CYS A 500 18.96 2.54 -23.34
C CYS A 500 20.00 1.41 -23.22
N LEU A 501 20.71 1.07 -24.29
CA LEU A 501 21.72 0.02 -24.29
C LEU A 501 23.12 0.53 -23.97
N PRO A 502 23.98 -0.34 -23.38
CA PRO A 502 25.36 0.04 -23.01
C PRO A 502 26.17 0.63 -24.16
N GLU A 503 26.03 0.11 -25.36
CA GLU A 503 26.82 0.55 -26.55
C GLU A 503 26.50 2.02 -26.87
N ASP A 504 25.20 2.41 -26.89
CA ASP A 504 24.78 3.77 -27.17
C ASP A 504 25.04 4.71 -25.99
N LEU A 505 24.92 4.21 -24.75
CA LEU A 505 25.29 4.96 -23.55
C LEU A 505 26.80 5.31 -23.55
N ASP A 506 27.64 4.36 -23.91
CA ASP A 506 29.08 4.59 -24.06
C ASP A 506 29.41 5.54 -25.24
N LEU A 507 28.61 5.52 -26.30
CA LEU A 507 28.72 6.49 -27.40
C LEU A 507 28.37 7.90 -26.90
N ILE A 508 27.23 8.08 -26.22
CA ILE A 508 26.85 9.38 -25.63
C ILE A 508 27.96 9.88 -24.71
N LYS A 509 28.45 9.01 -23.82
CA LYS A 509 29.53 9.33 -22.88
C LYS A 509 30.80 9.83 -23.60
N ARG A 510 31.22 9.15 -24.66
CA ARG A 510 32.37 9.55 -25.46
C ARG A 510 32.14 10.92 -26.09
N ARG A 511 30.99 11.16 -26.69
CA ARG A 511 30.66 12.45 -27.35
C ARG A 511 30.61 13.62 -26.37
N ILE A 512 30.12 13.38 -25.15
CA ILE A 512 30.16 14.39 -24.08
C ILE A 512 31.60 14.85 -23.84
N GLY A 513 32.53 13.89 -23.71
CA GLY A 513 33.96 14.21 -23.48
C GLY A 513 34.63 14.83 -24.69
N GLU A 514 34.49 14.25 -25.89
CA GLU A 514 35.17 14.68 -27.12
C GLU A 514 34.73 16.06 -27.62
N GLN A 515 33.44 16.36 -27.51
CA GLN A 515 32.82 17.61 -27.98
C GLN A 515 32.69 18.68 -26.90
N GLY A 516 32.99 18.32 -25.65
CA GLY A 516 32.79 19.19 -24.47
C GLY A 516 31.33 19.62 -24.28
N LEU A 517 30.40 18.66 -24.50
CA LEU A 517 28.97 18.93 -24.36
C LEU A 517 28.63 19.19 -22.89
N ASN A 518 27.84 20.23 -22.65
CA ASN A 518 27.35 20.58 -21.29
C ASN A 518 25.84 20.60 -21.16
N ARG A 519 25.10 20.28 -22.22
CA ARG A 519 23.65 20.03 -22.28
C ARG A 519 23.36 18.87 -23.21
N ILE A 520 22.38 18.05 -22.89
CA ILE A 520 22.01 16.89 -23.71
C ILE A 520 20.51 16.87 -23.95
N VAL A 521 20.14 16.56 -25.19
CA VAL A 521 18.78 16.24 -25.58
C VAL A 521 18.72 14.82 -26.09
N ILE A 522 17.90 13.97 -25.45
CA ILE A 522 17.62 12.62 -25.93
C ILE A 522 16.24 12.62 -26.59
N ALA A 523 16.22 12.50 -27.91
CA ALA A 523 14.99 12.36 -28.68
C ALA A 523 14.74 10.86 -28.90
N GLY A 524 13.72 10.31 -28.24
CA GLY A 524 13.44 8.87 -28.27
C GLY A 524 12.12 8.53 -27.61
N CYS A 525 12.13 7.48 -26.79
CA CYS A 525 10.97 7.08 -26.01
C CYS A 525 10.73 7.98 -24.79
N SER A 526 9.70 7.66 -24.02
CA SER A 526 9.34 8.35 -22.78
C SER A 526 10.54 8.48 -21.84
N ARG A 527 10.71 9.65 -21.23
CA ARG A 527 11.71 9.91 -20.17
C ARG A 527 11.71 8.80 -19.11
N TRP A 528 10.54 8.28 -18.76
CA TRP A 528 10.40 7.28 -17.70
C TRP A 528 11.03 5.93 -18.04
N GLU A 529 11.17 5.62 -19.33
CA GLU A 529 11.80 4.39 -19.80
C GLU A 529 13.33 4.47 -19.78
N ILE A 530 13.88 5.62 -20.20
CA ILE A 530 15.32 5.76 -20.42
C ILE A 530 16.05 6.54 -19.35
N ARG A 531 15.34 7.23 -18.48
CA ARG A 531 15.92 8.08 -17.45
C ARG A 531 16.93 7.34 -16.56
N GLY A 532 16.62 6.15 -16.09
CA GLY A 532 17.48 5.38 -15.19
C GLY A 532 18.89 5.18 -15.78
N PRO A 533 19.06 4.51 -16.92
CA PRO A 533 20.35 4.29 -17.55
C PRO A 533 21.09 5.59 -17.92
N ILE A 534 20.37 6.59 -18.44
CA ILE A 534 20.97 7.88 -18.85
C ILE A 534 21.46 8.67 -17.63
N GLU A 535 20.66 8.76 -16.56
CA GLU A 535 21.08 9.49 -15.36
C GLU A 535 22.20 8.76 -14.61
N GLU A 536 22.21 7.43 -14.60
CA GLU A 536 23.31 6.65 -14.02
C GLU A 536 24.62 6.91 -14.78
N MET A 537 24.58 6.87 -16.11
CA MET A 537 25.70 7.22 -16.97
C MET A 537 26.20 8.64 -16.67
N ALA A 538 25.30 9.62 -16.63
CA ALA A 538 25.62 11.02 -16.37
C ALA A 538 26.28 11.20 -14.99
N ARG A 539 25.69 10.66 -13.93
CA ARG A 539 26.27 10.71 -12.58
C ARG A 539 27.64 10.08 -12.51
N GLY A 540 27.84 8.93 -13.21
CA GLY A 540 29.13 8.25 -13.29
C GLY A 540 30.25 9.11 -13.92
N MET A 541 29.87 10.15 -14.68
CA MET A 541 30.78 11.12 -15.31
C MET A 541 30.92 12.44 -14.52
N GLY A 542 30.15 12.62 -13.43
CA GLY A 542 30.00 13.92 -12.77
C GLY A 542 29.18 14.94 -13.60
N PHE A 543 28.40 14.47 -14.57
CA PHE A 543 27.48 15.30 -15.35
C PHE A 543 26.13 15.42 -14.64
N SER A 544 25.61 16.66 -14.50
CA SER A 544 24.34 16.86 -13.80
C SER A 544 23.15 16.32 -14.59
N PRO A 545 22.36 15.39 -14.04
CA PRO A 545 21.13 14.90 -14.69
C PRO A 545 20.09 16.00 -14.96
N THR A 546 20.19 17.14 -14.27
CA THR A 546 19.27 18.28 -14.46
C THR A 546 19.52 19.06 -15.76
N LEU A 547 20.62 18.73 -16.48
CA LEU A 547 21.00 19.29 -17.77
C LEU A 547 20.68 18.37 -18.94
N ILE A 548 19.87 17.34 -18.71
CA ILE A 548 19.40 16.38 -19.72
C ILE A 548 17.90 16.61 -19.98
N GLU A 549 17.59 16.93 -21.24
CA GLU A 549 16.20 17.05 -21.70
C GLU A 549 15.79 15.87 -22.56
N TYR A 550 14.49 15.60 -22.61
CA TYR A 550 13.94 14.44 -23.30
C TYR A 550 12.82 14.89 -24.25
N ALA A 551 12.96 14.55 -25.54
CA ALA A 551 11.90 14.70 -26.53
C ALA A 551 11.23 13.35 -26.79
N ASN A 552 9.98 13.17 -26.37
CA ASN A 552 9.24 11.93 -26.61
C ASN A 552 8.69 11.87 -28.04
N ILE A 553 9.50 11.34 -28.96
CA ILE A 553 9.15 11.17 -30.38
C ILE A 553 8.60 9.77 -30.69
N ARG A 554 8.64 8.85 -29.74
CA ARG A 554 8.09 7.49 -29.89
C ARG A 554 6.60 7.44 -29.56
N GLU A 555 6.25 7.53 -28.26
CA GLU A 555 4.87 7.38 -27.81
C GLU A 555 3.98 8.57 -28.21
N GLN A 556 4.56 9.78 -28.25
CA GLN A 556 3.79 10.99 -28.60
C GLN A 556 3.77 11.30 -30.10
N CYS A 557 4.57 10.61 -30.90
CA CYS A 557 4.63 10.83 -32.36
C CYS A 557 4.51 9.52 -33.14
N ALA A 558 5.55 8.68 -33.18
CA ALA A 558 5.59 7.51 -34.05
C ALA A 558 4.40 6.57 -33.82
N PHE A 559 4.10 6.24 -32.57
CA PHE A 559 3.05 5.26 -32.25
C PHE A 559 1.61 5.81 -32.43
N VAL A 560 1.38 7.07 -32.07
CA VAL A 560 0.04 7.67 -32.15
C VAL A 560 -0.31 8.22 -33.54
N HIS A 561 0.69 8.34 -34.42
CA HIS A 561 0.52 8.87 -35.77
C HIS A 561 1.04 7.90 -36.86
N GLU A 562 1.02 6.61 -36.61
CA GLU A 562 1.52 5.57 -37.53
C GLU A 562 0.91 5.69 -38.94
N ALA A 563 -0.36 6.08 -39.03
CA ALA A 563 -1.05 6.27 -40.31
C ALA A 563 -0.67 7.56 -41.07
N HIS A 564 0.09 8.48 -40.47
CA HIS A 564 0.41 9.79 -41.00
C HIS A 564 1.91 10.14 -40.85
N PRO A 565 2.83 9.49 -41.57
CA PRO A 565 4.29 9.62 -41.38
C PRO A 565 4.85 11.03 -41.55
N GLY A 566 4.35 11.80 -42.54
CA GLY A 566 4.76 13.17 -42.78
C GLY A 566 4.48 14.09 -41.59
N PRO A 567 3.21 14.27 -41.19
CA PRO A 567 2.85 15.04 -39.98
C PRO A 567 3.49 14.52 -38.71
N ALA A 568 3.71 13.19 -38.56
CA ALA A 568 4.41 12.62 -37.43
C ALA A 568 5.86 13.11 -37.37
N THR A 569 6.56 13.15 -38.51
CA THR A 569 7.95 13.63 -38.59
C THR A 569 8.03 15.13 -38.27
N GLU A 570 7.12 15.95 -38.79
CA GLU A 570 7.03 17.38 -38.47
C GLU A 570 6.82 17.61 -36.96
N LYS A 571 5.88 16.92 -36.37
CA LYS A 571 5.63 16.99 -34.92
C LYS A 571 6.86 16.55 -34.11
N ALA A 572 7.54 15.48 -34.52
CA ALA A 572 8.76 15.01 -33.87
C ALA A 572 9.88 16.05 -33.95
N ALA A 573 10.04 16.70 -35.10
CA ALA A 573 10.99 17.80 -35.29
C ALA A 573 10.67 18.99 -34.36
N ALA A 574 9.40 19.38 -34.26
CA ALA A 574 8.98 20.44 -33.34
C ALA A 574 9.29 20.08 -31.87
N LEU A 575 9.01 18.85 -31.43
CA LEU A 575 9.36 18.40 -30.08
C LEU A 575 10.87 18.42 -29.80
N ILE A 576 11.69 18.08 -30.80
CA ILE A 576 13.16 18.17 -30.70
C ILE A 576 13.57 19.65 -30.54
N LYS A 577 13.03 20.55 -31.38
CA LYS A 577 13.32 22.00 -31.29
C LYS A 577 12.92 22.58 -29.92
N MET A 578 11.75 22.20 -29.40
CA MET A 578 11.30 22.59 -28.07
C MET A 578 12.26 22.09 -26.97
N ALA A 579 12.72 20.84 -27.06
CA ALA A 579 13.66 20.27 -26.10
C ALA A 579 15.05 20.95 -26.20
N VAL A 580 15.51 21.31 -27.39
CA VAL A 580 16.74 22.09 -27.59
C VAL A 580 16.63 23.48 -26.97
N GLU A 581 15.53 24.20 -27.21
CA GLU A 581 15.28 25.52 -26.62
C GLU A 581 15.23 25.45 -25.09
N ARG A 582 14.62 24.40 -24.57
CA ARG A 582 14.61 24.16 -23.13
C ARG A 582 16.03 23.87 -22.61
N ALA A 583 16.77 22.96 -23.27
CA ALA A 583 18.14 22.61 -22.89
C ALA A 583 19.08 23.83 -22.91
N ARG A 584 18.85 24.78 -23.82
CA ARG A 584 19.60 26.04 -23.91
C ARG A 584 19.45 26.90 -22.66
N ARG A 585 18.27 26.90 -22.04
CA ARG A 585 17.88 27.81 -20.94
C ARG A 585 17.99 27.19 -19.55
N ILE A 586 17.90 25.87 -19.40
CA ILE A 586 17.99 25.25 -18.08
C ILE A 586 19.34 25.47 -17.42
N GLN A 587 19.29 25.62 -16.10
CA GLN A 587 20.46 25.82 -15.24
C GLN A 587 20.77 24.54 -14.45
N PRO A 588 22.03 24.27 -14.12
CA PRO A 588 22.39 23.20 -13.22
C PRO A 588 21.80 23.44 -11.85
N LEU A 589 21.01 22.49 -11.35
CA LEU A 589 20.39 22.58 -10.03
C LEU A 589 21.22 21.82 -9.01
N ARG A 590 21.71 22.52 -8.00
CA ARG A 590 22.38 21.89 -6.86
C ARG A 590 21.33 21.41 -5.88
N ARG A 591 21.51 20.17 -5.42
CA ARG A 591 20.70 19.63 -4.32
C ARG A 591 21.28 20.11 -3.01
N GLY A 592 20.49 20.87 -2.23
CA GLY A 592 20.81 21.13 -0.84
C GLY A 592 20.87 19.80 -0.07
N LYS A 593 21.75 19.73 0.93
CA LYS A 593 21.85 18.59 1.86
C LYS A 593 21.60 19.10 3.26
N GLN A 594 20.63 18.48 3.94
CA GLN A 594 20.34 18.75 5.34
C GLN A 594 20.83 17.60 6.21
N LYS A 595 21.68 17.91 7.19
CA LYS A 595 22.16 16.91 8.15
C LYS A 595 20.97 16.37 8.96
N VAL A 596 20.93 15.06 9.15
CA VAL A 596 19.89 14.39 9.97
C VAL A 596 20.35 14.34 11.42
N GLU A 597 19.52 14.79 12.36
CA GLU A 597 19.68 14.50 13.78
C GLU A 597 19.25 13.05 14.03
N LYS A 598 20.21 12.20 14.46
CA LYS A 598 20.01 10.74 14.59
C LYS A 598 19.28 10.33 15.88
N LYS A 599 18.29 11.11 16.29
CA LYS A 599 17.47 10.89 17.48
C LYS A 599 16.00 10.84 17.10
N GLY A 600 15.26 9.94 17.72
CA GLY A 600 13.80 9.84 17.58
C GLY A 600 13.08 10.43 18.78
N LEU A 601 11.94 11.04 18.56
CA LEU A 601 11.00 11.44 19.61
C LEU A 601 9.72 10.62 19.48
N VAL A 602 9.26 10.03 20.58
CA VAL A 602 8.00 9.31 20.66
C VAL A 602 7.12 9.95 21.73
N VAL A 603 5.88 10.29 21.39
CA VAL A 603 4.91 10.89 22.31
C VAL A 603 3.77 9.91 22.56
N GLY A 604 3.69 9.43 23.81
CA GLY A 604 2.73 8.44 24.30
C GLY A 604 3.36 7.10 24.67
N GLY A 605 3.25 6.73 25.92
CA GLY A 605 3.79 5.49 26.53
C GLY A 605 2.81 4.31 26.53
N GLY A 606 1.87 4.24 25.60
CA GLY A 606 1.01 3.07 25.34
C GLY A 606 1.72 1.99 24.53
N VAL A 607 1.04 0.87 24.22
CA VAL A 607 1.65 -0.29 23.53
C VAL A 607 2.33 0.10 22.21
N ALA A 608 1.73 0.98 21.39
CA ALA A 608 2.31 1.40 20.12
C ALA A 608 3.57 2.24 20.31
N GLY A 609 3.58 3.19 21.26
CA GLY A 609 4.74 4.04 21.53
C GLY A 609 5.87 3.29 22.21
N LEU A 610 5.58 2.40 23.16
CA LEU A 610 6.58 1.51 23.77
C LEU A 610 7.25 0.64 22.70
N THR A 611 6.44 0.01 21.84
CA THR A 611 6.96 -0.81 20.73
C THR A 611 7.81 0.01 19.76
N ALA A 612 7.37 1.21 19.37
CA ALA A 612 8.13 2.07 18.46
C ALA A 612 9.46 2.51 19.07
N SER A 613 9.46 2.87 20.35
CA SER A 613 10.67 3.27 21.07
C SER A 613 11.70 2.16 21.16
N LEU A 614 11.26 0.97 21.57
CA LEU A 614 12.13 -0.22 21.64
C LEU A 614 12.70 -0.56 20.27
N ARG A 615 11.87 -0.56 19.23
CA ARG A 615 12.27 -0.93 17.88
C ARG A 615 13.27 0.06 17.26
N LEU A 616 13.16 1.35 17.54
CA LEU A 616 14.17 2.36 17.16
C LEU A 616 15.46 2.20 17.94
N ALA A 617 15.37 1.99 19.24
CA ALA A 617 16.54 1.79 20.12
C ALA A 617 17.33 0.53 19.76
N GLU A 618 16.65 -0.56 19.40
CA GLU A 618 17.27 -1.81 18.91
C GLU A 618 18.00 -1.61 17.57
N GLN A 619 17.56 -0.67 16.74
CA GLN A 619 18.26 -0.28 15.51
C GLN A 619 19.49 0.61 15.79
N GLY A 620 19.72 0.99 17.06
CA GLY A 620 20.87 1.77 17.51
C GLY A 620 20.65 3.28 17.58
N TYR A 621 19.40 3.77 17.50
CA TYR A 621 19.09 5.20 17.61
C TYR A 621 18.77 5.59 19.06
N GLU A 622 19.16 6.82 19.45
CA GLU A 622 18.68 7.43 20.69
C GLU A 622 17.22 7.83 20.54
N VAL A 623 16.41 7.55 21.57
CA VAL A 623 14.97 7.81 21.58
C VAL A 623 14.58 8.55 22.84
N SER A 624 13.86 9.66 22.70
CA SER A 624 13.17 10.31 23.82
C SER A 624 11.71 9.86 23.81
N LEU A 625 11.26 9.19 24.88
CA LEU A 625 9.87 8.77 25.08
C LEU A 625 9.19 9.68 26.10
N ILE A 626 8.13 10.36 25.67
CA ILE A 626 7.35 11.27 26.51
C ILE A 626 6.01 10.63 26.85
N GLU A 627 5.65 10.58 28.12
CA GLU A 627 4.34 10.14 28.61
C GLU A 627 3.78 11.20 29.59
N LYS A 628 2.53 11.59 29.38
CA LYS A 628 1.86 12.58 30.24
C LYS A 628 1.48 12.05 31.63
N GLU A 629 1.23 10.75 31.71
CA GLU A 629 0.92 10.09 32.97
C GLU A 629 2.20 9.68 33.72
N LYS A 630 2.08 9.43 35.01
CA LYS A 630 3.19 8.92 35.83
C LYS A 630 3.57 7.50 35.47
N GLU A 631 2.63 6.71 34.96
CA GLU A 631 2.80 5.30 34.65
C GLU A 631 2.62 5.04 33.16
N LEU A 632 3.50 4.19 32.62
CA LEU A 632 3.41 3.67 31.26
C LEU A 632 2.30 2.64 31.10
N GLY A 633 1.90 2.37 29.86
CA GLY A 633 1.04 1.25 29.47
C GLY A 633 -0.29 1.63 28.82
N GLY A 634 -0.80 2.86 29.07
CA GLY A 634 -2.07 3.32 28.49
C GLY A 634 -3.20 2.32 28.68
N ASN A 635 -3.95 2.00 27.64
CA ASN A 635 -5.08 1.06 27.70
C ASN A 635 -4.69 -0.39 28.03
N LEU A 636 -3.42 -0.76 27.86
CA LEU A 636 -2.98 -2.12 28.14
C LEU A 636 -3.07 -2.47 29.63
N LYS A 637 -3.00 -1.46 30.53
CA LYS A 637 -3.18 -1.63 31.99
C LYS A 637 -4.53 -2.24 32.37
N GLU A 638 -5.55 -2.07 31.53
CA GLU A 638 -6.91 -2.56 31.77
C GLU A 638 -7.34 -3.68 30.82
N SER A 639 -6.38 -4.31 30.13
CA SER A 639 -6.60 -5.47 29.28
C SER A 639 -5.95 -6.71 29.89
N PHE A 640 -6.72 -7.75 30.19
CA PHE A 640 -6.25 -8.89 30.97
C PHE A 640 -6.07 -10.18 30.17
N TYR A 641 -6.75 -10.30 29.02
CA TYR A 641 -6.59 -11.41 28.09
C TYR A 641 -7.04 -11.00 26.69
N THR A 642 -6.47 -11.64 25.69
CA THR A 642 -6.86 -11.45 24.29
C THR A 642 -7.89 -12.50 23.86
N LEU A 643 -8.40 -12.36 22.63
CA LEU A 643 -9.23 -13.39 22.01
C LEU A 643 -8.50 -14.72 21.80
N LYS A 644 -7.17 -14.67 21.57
CA LYS A 644 -6.30 -15.85 21.45
C LYS A 644 -5.78 -16.36 22.81
N ALA A 645 -6.32 -15.83 23.89
CA ALA A 645 -5.93 -16.15 25.29
C ALA A 645 -4.50 -15.79 25.68
N SER A 646 -3.83 -14.88 24.94
CA SER A 646 -2.54 -14.33 25.34
C SER A 646 -2.71 -13.36 26.52
N ASP A 647 -1.63 -13.14 27.28
CA ASP A 647 -1.59 -12.28 28.47
C ASP A 647 -1.05 -10.87 28.15
N PRO A 648 -1.90 -9.83 28.06
CA PRO A 648 -1.46 -8.46 27.81
C PRO A 648 -0.69 -7.84 29.00
N GLN A 649 -0.87 -8.34 30.23
CA GLN A 649 -0.15 -7.83 31.40
C GLN A 649 1.32 -8.28 31.37
N ALA A 650 1.56 -9.53 30.95
CA ALA A 650 2.93 -10.01 30.73
C ALA A 650 3.63 -9.20 29.61
N LEU A 651 2.94 -8.94 28.51
CA LEU A 651 3.46 -8.05 27.45
C LEU A 651 3.77 -6.65 28.00
N LEU A 652 2.88 -6.07 28.80
CA LEU A 652 3.07 -4.73 29.37
C LEU A 652 4.32 -4.67 30.22
N GLN A 653 4.52 -5.66 31.08
CA GLN A 653 5.70 -5.76 31.92
C GLN A 653 6.97 -5.87 31.08
N GLU A 654 7.01 -6.75 30.08
CA GLU A 654 8.14 -6.92 29.14
C GLU A 654 8.48 -5.60 28.44
N LEU A 655 7.48 -4.88 27.91
CA LEU A 655 7.69 -3.60 27.22
C LEU A 655 8.24 -2.52 28.17
N ILE A 656 7.72 -2.42 29.40
CA ILE A 656 8.16 -1.42 30.39
C ILE A 656 9.58 -1.72 30.85
N GLU A 657 9.90 -2.98 31.15
CA GLU A 657 11.24 -3.41 31.53
C GLU A 657 12.22 -3.14 30.39
N GLY A 658 11.87 -3.52 29.15
CA GLY A 658 12.69 -3.27 27.98
C GLY A 658 12.98 -1.78 27.75
N VAL A 659 11.99 -0.89 27.95
CA VAL A 659 12.19 0.56 27.82
C VAL A 659 13.08 1.11 28.92
N ARG A 660 12.91 0.65 30.17
CA ARG A 660 13.70 1.13 31.32
C ARG A 660 15.15 0.69 31.29
N GLU A 661 15.41 -0.54 30.78
CA GLU A 661 16.75 -1.12 30.74
C GLU A 661 17.56 -0.68 29.52
N ASN A 662 16.89 -0.19 28.48
CA ASN A 662 17.55 0.20 27.24
C ASN A 662 18.24 1.57 27.36
N LYS A 663 19.57 1.56 27.27
CA LYS A 663 20.42 2.77 27.43
C LYS A 663 20.17 3.83 26.34
N ASN A 664 19.61 3.45 25.22
CA ASN A 664 19.29 4.37 24.12
C ASN A 664 17.92 5.05 24.29
N ILE A 665 17.14 4.73 25.34
CA ILE A 665 15.84 5.31 25.59
C ILE A 665 15.88 6.27 26.78
N HIS A 666 15.56 7.52 26.55
CA HIS A 666 15.39 8.55 27.56
C HIS A 666 13.90 8.71 27.87
N LEU A 667 13.48 8.22 29.02
CA LEU A 667 12.08 8.21 29.44
C LEU A 667 11.72 9.47 30.24
N PHE A 668 10.66 10.14 29.84
CA PHE A 668 10.05 11.29 30.50
C PHE A 668 8.58 10.97 30.82
N THR A 669 8.28 10.54 32.05
CA THR A 669 6.92 10.40 32.56
C THR A 669 6.48 11.65 33.30
N ASP A 670 5.17 11.86 33.50
CA ASP A 670 4.64 13.12 34.08
C ASP A 670 5.15 14.34 33.31
N ALA A 671 5.16 14.25 31.97
CA ALA A 671 5.77 15.22 31.08
C ALA A 671 4.77 15.69 30.00
N LEU A 672 4.66 17.02 29.85
CA LEU A 672 3.76 17.64 28.88
C LEU A 672 4.56 18.32 27.77
N VAL A 673 4.13 18.15 26.53
CA VAL A 673 4.66 18.89 25.38
C VAL A 673 4.12 20.32 25.43
N THR A 674 5.03 21.31 25.39
CA THR A 674 4.69 22.74 25.48
C THR A 674 5.02 23.54 24.23
N GLY A 675 5.88 22.99 23.33
CA GLY A 675 6.23 23.70 22.10
C GLY A 675 6.99 22.83 21.11
N PHE A 676 7.02 23.28 19.87
CA PHE A 676 7.71 22.62 18.77
C PHE A 676 8.28 23.65 17.82
N GLU A 677 9.52 23.46 17.43
CA GLU A 677 10.23 24.32 16.48
C GLU A 677 10.87 23.47 15.39
N ARG A 678 10.75 23.92 14.15
CA ARG A 678 11.51 23.36 13.02
C ARG A 678 12.83 24.12 12.90
N LYS A 679 13.94 23.40 12.87
CA LYS A 679 15.27 23.93 12.61
C LYS A 679 15.84 23.28 11.35
N ASN A 680 16.87 23.91 10.78
CA ASN A 680 17.55 23.42 9.58
C ASN A 680 18.02 21.96 9.76
N GLY A 681 17.26 21.00 9.24
CA GLY A 681 17.58 19.58 9.23
C GLY A 681 17.10 18.76 10.44
N HIS A 682 16.46 19.37 11.46
CA HIS A 682 15.95 18.67 12.64
C HIS A 682 14.77 19.40 13.28
N TYR A 683 14.15 18.75 14.24
CA TYR A 683 13.08 19.29 15.07
C TYR A 683 13.58 19.55 16.48
N ARG A 684 12.97 20.50 17.16
CA ARG A 684 13.15 20.76 18.60
C ARG A 684 11.80 20.79 19.29
N THR A 685 11.58 19.88 20.23
CA THR A 685 10.36 19.81 21.06
C THR A 685 10.67 20.30 22.46
N LYS A 686 9.83 21.19 22.99
CA LYS A 686 9.85 21.64 24.38
C LYS A 686 8.89 20.84 25.22
N ILE A 687 9.33 20.41 26.40
CA ILE A 687 8.52 19.67 27.36
C ILE A 687 8.62 20.32 28.74
N LEU A 688 7.52 20.29 29.48
CA LEU A 688 7.49 20.58 30.91
C LEU A 688 7.59 19.24 31.66
N HIS A 689 8.69 19.02 32.37
CA HIS A 689 8.95 17.80 33.13
C HIS A 689 9.44 18.16 34.53
N GLN A 690 8.73 17.70 35.57
CA GLN A 690 9.05 17.98 36.98
C GLN A 690 9.14 19.47 37.29
N GLY A 691 8.32 20.30 36.61
CA GLY A 691 8.32 21.76 36.79
C GLY A 691 9.40 22.52 36.03
N GLU A 692 10.27 21.83 35.28
CA GLU A 692 11.31 22.43 34.45
C GLU A 692 10.99 22.26 32.96
N GLU A 693 11.25 23.32 32.19
CA GLU A 693 11.19 23.27 30.74
C GLU A 693 12.48 22.68 30.17
N LYS A 694 12.35 21.62 29.37
CA LYS A 694 13.46 20.95 28.66
C LYS A 694 13.23 20.98 27.17
N ALA A 695 14.31 21.16 26.40
CA ALA A 695 14.29 21.12 24.94
C ALA A 695 14.98 19.85 24.42
N LEU A 696 14.29 19.12 23.55
CA LEU A 696 14.74 17.85 22.98
C LEU A 696 14.92 18.01 21.47
N ASP A 697 16.14 17.86 20.97
CA ASP A 697 16.44 17.87 19.55
C ASP A 697 16.28 16.44 18.98
N HIS A 698 15.61 16.33 17.80
CA HIS A 698 15.35 15.04 17.15
C HIS A 698 15.16 15.17 15.64
N GLY A 699 15.42 14.10 14.89
CA GLY A 699 15.25 14.04 13.43
C GLY A 699 13.89 13.48 13.00
N THR A 700 13.21 12.71 13.89
CA THR A 700 11.90 12.13 13.60
C THR A 700 10.97 12.20 14.81
N LEU A 701 9.67 12.25 14.56
CA LEU A 701 8.60 12.32 15.55
C LEU A 701 7.59 11.20 15.31
N ILE A 702 7.26 10.44 16.35
CA ILE A 702 6.18 9.43 16.32
C ILE A 702 5.12 9.83 17.35
N LEU A 703 3.89 10.08 16.91
CA LEU A 703 2.75 10.36 17.76
C LEU A 703 1.97 9.05 18.01
N ALA A 704 1.91 8.64 19.27
CA ALA A 704 1.26 7.43 19.75
C ALA A 704 0.34 7.72 20.95
N THR A 705 -0.36 8.86 20.90
CA THR A 705 -1.13 9.45 22.01
C THR A 705 -2.36 8.65 22.43
N GLY A 706 -2.71 7.59 21.66
CA GLY A 706 -3.74 6.64 22.04
C GLY A 706 -5.18 7.13 21.83
N GLY A 707 -6.10 6.44 22.47
CA GLY A 707 -7.55 6.70 22.46
C GLY A 707 -8.19 6.11 23.70
N LYS A 708 -9.47 6.31 23.87
CA LYS A 708 -10.24 5.85 25.05
C LYS A 708 -11.57 5.19 24.63
N GLU A 709 -12.16 4.44 25.53
CA GLU A 709 -13.50 3.89 25.37
C GLU A 709 -14.52 5.03 25.46
N VAL A 710 -15.48 5.07 24.53
CA VAL A 710 -16.60 6.01 24.56
C VAL A 710 -17.43 5.74 25.81
N THR A 711 -17.74 6.77 26.59
CA THR A 711 -18.65 6.63 27.74
C THR A 711 -20.09 6.49 27.25
N PRO A 712 -20.76 5.34 27.47
CA PRO A 712 -22.12 5.14 27.00
C PRO A 712 -23.11 6.15 27.65
N LYS A 713 -24.01 6.70 26.83
CA LYS A 713 -25.07 7.61 27.27
C LYS A 713 -26.45 6.91 27.38
N ASP A 714 -26.59 5.74 26.79
CA ASP A 714 -27.82 4.97 26.62
C ASP A 714 -27.89 3.77 27.57
N TYR A 715 -29.01 3.05 27.52
CA TYR A 715 -29.24 1.73 28.13
C TYR A 715 -29.08 1.67 29.64
N LEU A 716 -29.34 2.78 30.37
CA LEU A 716 -29.20 2.90 31.84
C LEU A 716 -27.75 2.82 32.36
N TYR A 717 -26.73 2.98 31.51
CA TYR A 717 -25.35 3.03 31.97
C TYR A 717 -25.14 4.19 32.96
N GLY A 718 -24.46 3.95 34.07
CA GLY A 718 -24.27 4.91 35.15
C GLY A 718 -25.52 5.15 36.03
N LYS A 719 -26.67 4.57 35.68
CA LYS A 719 -27.95 4.65 36.46
C LYS A 719 -28.29 3.33 37.13
N ASP A 720 -27.95 2.22 36.53
CA ASP A 720 -28.14 0.88 37.08
C ASP A 720 -26.82 0.15 37.13
N PRO A 721 -26.35 -0.34 38.29
CA PRO A 721 -25.04 -0.98 38.42
C PRO A 721 -24.93 -2.34 37.68
N ARG A 722 -26.05 -2.88 37.22
CA ARG A 722 -26.08 -4.12 36.41
C ARG A 722 -25.79 -3.86 34.94
N VAL A 723 -25.71 -2.59 34.50
CA VAL A 723 -25.30 -2.21 33.15
C VAL A 723 -23.85 -1.76 33.16
N ILE A 724 -23.00 -2.54 32.53
CA ILE A 724 -21.53 -2.35 32.53
C ILE A 724 -20.97 -2.37 31.10
N THR A 725 -19.72 -1.93 30.92
CA THR A 725 -19.04 -2.06 29.61
C THR A 725 -18.34 -3.42 29.48
N GLN A 726 -17.91 -3.77 28.26
CA GLN A 726 -17.12 -4.99 28.01
C GLN A 726 -15.80 -4.99 28.81
N ARG A 727 -15.17 -3.83 28.98
CA ARG A 727 -13.95 -3.67 29.76
C ARG A 727 -14.20 -3.93 31.24
N GLN A 728 -15.30 -3.42 31.79
CA GLN A 728 -15.68 -3.68 33.18
C GLN A 728 -16.01 -5.16 33.41
N LEU A 729 -16.69 -5.81 32.45
CA LEU A 729 -16.94 -7.25 32.52
C LEU A 729 -15.62 -8.04 32.49
N GLU A 730 -14.67 -7.70 31.59
CA GLU A 730 -13.36 -8.33 31.51
C GLU A 730 -12.61 -8.27 32.83
N LYS A 731 -12.65 -7.10 33.50
CA LYS A 731 -12.04 -6.92 34.82
C LYS A 731 -12.69 -7.82 35.88
N LEU A 732 -14.04 -7.89 35.94
CA LEU A 732 -14.76 -8.78 36.86
C LEU A 732 -14.42 -10.27 36.62
N ILE A 733 -14.35 -10.69 35.35
CA ILE A 733 -13.96 -12.05 34.97
C ILE A 733 -12.52 -12.36 35.44
N HIS A 734 -11.59 -11.43 35.21
CA HIS A 734 -10.18 -11.58 35.61
C HIS A 734 -10.05 -11.66 37.14
N GLN A 735 -10.76 -10.82 37.87
CA GLN A 735 -10.75 -10.79 39.34
C GLN A 735 -11.51 -11.96 39.97
N LYS A 736 -12.18 -12.81 39.16
CA LYS A 736 -13.03 -13.92 39.63
C LYS A 736 -14.11 -13.45 40.61
N ASP A 737 -14.74 -12.30 40.28
CA ASP A 737 -15.74 -11.68 41.10
C ASP A 737 -16.85 -12.67 41.50
N GLU A 738 -17.16 -12.77 42.82
CA GLU A 738 -18.12 -13.71 43.35
C GLU A 738 -19.53 -13.42 42.80
N GLY A 739 -19.88 -12.16 42.53
CA GLY A 739 -21.17 -11.76 41.98
C GLY A 739 -21.44 -12.32 40.58
N LEU A 740 -20.41 -12.76 39.84
CA LEU A 740 -20.59 -13.43 38.54
C LEU A 740 -21.08 -14.89 38.69
N LYS A 741 -20.89 -15.52 39.83
CA LYS A 741 -21.37 -16.90 40.07
C LYS A 741 -22.91 -17.00 40.11
N GLU A 742 -23.58 -15.92 40.50
CA GLU A 742 -25.04 -15.83 40.59
C GLU A 742 -25.68 -15.36 39.28
N VAL A 743 -24.86 -15.02 38.26
CA VAL A 743 -25.38 -14.54 36.97
C VAL A 743 -25.77 -15.74 36.10
N HIS A 744 -27.02 -15.77 35.68
CA HIS A 744 -27.60 -16.80 34.82
C HIS A 744 -27.82 -16.31 33.39
N SER A 745 -27.94 -14.98 33.18
CA SER A 745 -28.26 -14.38 31.88
C SER A 745 -27.50 -13.07 31.67
N VAL A 746 -26.76 -12.99 30.57
CA VAL A 746 -26.02 -11.79 30.12
C VAL A 746 -26.47 -11.40 28.72
N VAL A 747 -26.85 -10.15 28.55
CA VAL A 747 -27.15 -9.56 27.23
C VAL A 747 -26.10 -8.52 26.87
N MET A 748 -25.38 -8.76 25.75
CA MET A 748 -24.34 -7.88 25.22
C MET A 748 -24.90 -7.05 24.06
N ILE A 749 -24.79 -5.72 24.13
CA ILE A 749 -25.27 -4.82 23.07
C ILE A 749 -24.09 -4.23 22.33
N GLN A 750 -24.00 -4.48 20.99
CA GLN A 750 -22.91 -4.05 20.14
C GLN A 750 -23.09 -2.64 19.61
N CYS A 751 -21.98 -2.00 19.18
CA CYS A 751 -21.92 -0.70 18.51
C CYS A 751 -22.48 0.46 19.35
N VAL A 752 -22.25 0.46 20.66
CA VAL A 752 -22.65 1.56 21.54
C VAL A 752 -21.65 2.70 21.42
N GLY A 753 -22.04 3.86 20.88
CA GLY A 753 -21.13 4.96 20.55
C GLY A 753 -20.15 4.61 19.41
N SER A 754 -20.63 3.86 18.41
CA SER A 754 -19.87 3.52 17.20
C SER A 754 -20.83 3.19 16.05
N ARG A 755 -20.51 3.60 14.82
CA ARG A 755 -21.37 3.49 13.65
C ARG A 755 -22.70 4.23 13.83
N ASP A 756 -22.65 5.37 14.45
CA ASP A 756 -23.75 6.30 14.69
C ASP A 756 -23.39 7.69 14.14
N GLU A 757 -24.21 8.69 14.39
CA GLU A 757 -24.01 10.06 13.89
C GLU A 757 -22.82 10.77 14.53
N GLU A 758 -22.50 10.51 15.83
CA GLU A 758 -21.36 11.10 16.52
C GLU A 758 -20.06 10.41 16.11
N HIS A 759 -20.08 9.08 15.92
CA HIS A 759 -18.92 8.26 15.56
C HIS A 759 -19.25 7.42 14.32
N PRO A 760 -19.23 8.01 13.09
CA PRO A 760 -19.65 7.34 11.86
C PRO A 760 -18.60 6.33 11.34
N TYR A 761 -17.94 5.61 12.24
CA TYR A 761 -16.91 4.61 11.95
C TYR A 761 -17.06 3.38 12.85
N CYS A 762 -16.46 2.26 12.43
CA CYS A 762 -16.37 1.04 13.22
C CYS A 762 -15.17 1.10 14.16
N SER A 763 -15.36 0.80 15.42
CA SER A 763 -14.27 0.73 16.42
C SER A 763 -13.42 -0.55 16.34
N ARG A 764 -13.69 -1.46 15.41
CA ARG A 764 -12.94 -2.70 15.09
C ARG A 764 -12.79 -3.71 16.22
N VAL A 765 -12.69 -3.27 17.47
CA VAL A 765 -12.39 -4.13 18.64
C VAL A 765 -13.64 -4.72 19.32
N CYS A 766 -14.80 -4.05 19.20
CA CYS A 766 -16.01 -4.38 19.99
C CYS A 766 -16.51 -5.82 19.81
N CYS A 767 -16.58 -6.30 18.55
CA CYS A 767 -17.06 -7.66 18.28
C CYS A 767 -16.13 -8.73 18.83
N GLY A 768 -14.81 -8.54 18.68
CA GLY A 768 -13.80 -9.45 19.26
C GLY A 768 -13.86 -9.43 20.79
N HIS A 769 -14.07 -8.25 21.41
CA HIS A 769 -14.19 -8.10 22.85
C HIS A 769 -15.41 -8.83 23.40
N ALA A 770 -16.57 -8.69 22.74
CA ALA A 770 -17.79 -9.42 23.15
C ALA A 770 -17.60 -10.93 23.00
N VAL A 771 -17.02 -11.42 21.90
CA VAL A 771 -16.77 -12.84 21.67
C VAL A 771 -15.82 -13.42 22.72
N LYS A 772 -14.69 -12.75 23.03
CA LYS A 772 -13.76 -13.25 24.06
C LYS A 772 -14.40 -13.35 25.44
N ASN A 773 -15.17 -12.32 25.84
CA ASN A 773 -15.86 -12.31 27.14
C ASN A 773 -16.97 -13.36 27.19
N ALA A 774 -17.74 -13.53 26.11
CA ALA A 774 -18.76 -14.57 26.00
C ALA A 774 -18.15 -15.97 26.13
N LEU A 775 -17.01 -16.23 25.47
CA LEU A 775 -16.30 -17.50 25.58
C LEU A 775 -15.83 -17.74 27.03
N ARG A 776 -15.24 -16.74 27.71
CA ARG A 776 -14.80 -16.85 29.12
C ARG A 776 -15.96 -17.11 30.08
N LEU A 777 -17.11 -16.45 29.89
CA LEU A 777 -18.31 -16.73 30.68
C LEU A 777 -18.77 -18.19 30.48
N LYS A 778 -18.81 -18.67 29.25
CA LYS A 778 -19.18 -20.06 28.94
C LYS A 778 -18.17 -21.10 29.47
N GLU A 779 -16.89 -20.77 29.57
CA GLU A 779 -15.84 -21.60 30.19
C GLU A 779 -16.03 -21.71 31.70
N GLN A 780 -16.39 -20.59 32.37
CA GLN A 780 -16.64 -20.56 33.83
C GLN A 780 -17.95 -21.25 34.18
N ASN A 781 -19.01 -21.03 33.39
CA ASN A 781 -20.32 -21.63 33.60
C ASN A 781 -21.02 -21.95 32.26
N ARG A 782 -21.03 -23.22 31.87
CA ARG A 782 -21.69 -23.68 30.62
C ARG A 782 -23.19 -23.40 30.56
N LYS A 783 -23.85 -23.24 31.71
CA LYS A 783 -25.31 -23.02 31.80
C LYS A 783 -25.73 -21.55 31.68
N ILE A 784 -24.79 -20.60 31.74
CA ILE A 784 -25.08 -19.17 31.58
C ILE A 784 -25.63 -18.88 30.19
N ASN A 785 -26.75 -18.15 30.12
CA ASN A 785 -27.26 -17.68 28.83
C ASN A 785 -26.54 -16.41 28.42
N VAL A 786 -25.91 -16.42 27.26
CA VAL A 786 -25.23 -15.24 26.71
C VAL A 786 -25.87 -14.90 25.37
N TYR A 787 -26.41 -13.69 25.30
CA TYR A 787 -27.01 -13.13 24.09
C TYR A 787 -26.16 -11.97 23.59
N VAL A 788 -25.87 -11.93 22.32
CA VAL A 788 -25.12 -10.83 21.66
C VAL A 788 -26.04 -10.16 20.64
N LEU A 789 -26.46 -8.93 20.93
CA LEU A 789 -27.30 -8.13 20.04
C LEU A 789 -26.38 -7.34 19.09
N TYR A 790 -26.51 -7.53 17.78
CA TYR A 790 -25.55 -7.04 16.81
C TYR A 790 -26.20 -6.48 15.53
N ARG A 791 -25.50 -5.60 14.82
CA ARG A 791 -25.85 -5.12 13.46
C ARG A 791 -25.16 -5.94 12.37
N ASP A 792 -23.85 -6.11 12.48
CA ASP A 792 -22.98 -7.04 11.75
C ASP A 792 -21.94 -7.59 12.72
N VAL A 793 -21.62 -8.88 12.65
CA VAL A 793 -20.52 -9.46 13.43
C VAL A 793 -19.23 -9.27 12.64
N ARG A 794 -18.32 -8.45 13.17
CA ARG A 794 -17.04 -8.09 12.50
C ARG A 794 -15.85 -8.77 13.16
N THR A 795 -15.87 -10.10 13.18
CA THR A 795 -14.76 -10.97 13.54
C THR A 795 -13.98 -11.33 12.27
N TYR A 796 -13.10 -10.45 11.84
CA TYR A 796 -12.36 -10.57 10.57
C TYR A 796 -11.15 -11.48 10.66
N GLY A 797 -10.60 -11.88 9.50
CA GLY A 797 -9.46 -12.78 9.43
C GLY A 797 -9.74 -14.08 10.18
N PHE A 798 -8.76 -14.53 10.94
CA PHE A 798 -8.85 -15.74 11.73
C PHE A 798 -9.72 -15.59 13.00
N TYR A 799 -10.15 -14.38 13.37
CA TYR A 799 -11.09 -14.18 14.49
C TYR A 799 -12.47 -14.78 14.20
N GLU A 800 -12.79 -15.07 12.95
CA GLU A 800 -14.01 -15.78 12.57
C GLU A 800 -14.16 -17.15 13.24
N THR A 801 -13.05 -17.86 13.44
CA THR A 801 -13.07 -19.18 14.11
C THR A 801 -13.58 -19.09 15.54
N TYR A 802 -13.27 -18.01 16.27
CA TYR A 802 -13.76 -17.80 17.64
C TYR A 802 -15.25 -17.44 17.67
N TYR A 803 -15.75 -16.74 16.64
CA TYR A 803 -17.18 -16.52 16.48
C TYR A 803 -17.93 -17.85 16.27
N HIS A 804 -17.38 -18.73 15.42
CA HIS A 804 -17.93 -20.08 15.27
C HIS A 804 -17.89 -20.89 16.57
N GLU A 805 -16.79 -20.82 17.31
CA GLU A 805 -16.64 -21.48 18.61
C GLU A 805 -17.68 -20.97 19.62
N ALA A 806 -17.88 -19.64 19.72
CA ALA A 806 -18.86 -19.05 20.62
C ALA A 806 -20.27 -19.55 20.32
N ARG A 807 -20.66 -19.62 19.04
CA ARG A 807 -21.94 -20.20 18.63
C ARG A 807 -22.04 -21.68 18.99
N GLY A 808 -20.98 -22.46 18.78
CA GLY A 808 -20.90 -23.88 19.13
C GLY A 808 -21.03 -24.12 20.63
N LYS A 809 -20.55 -23.16 21.46
CA LYS A 809 -20.72 -23.18 22.93
C LYS A 809 -22.08 -22.64 23.41
N GLY A 810 -23.01 -22.30 22.50
CA GLY A 810 -24.36 -21.87 22.80
C GLY A 810 -24.47 -20.39 23.16
N VAL A 811 -23.60 -19.51 22.64
CA VAL A 811 -23.81 -18.06 22.62
C VAL A 811 -24.80 -17.74 21.52
N VAL A 812 -25.87 -17.03 21.85
CA VAL A 812 -26.96 -16.69 20.93
C VAL A 812 -26.71 -15.28 20.36
N PHE A 813 -26.62 -15.18 19.03
CA PHE A 813 -26.46 -13.93 18.32
C PHE A 813 -27.80 -13.51 17.72
N ILE A 814 -28.33 -12.35 18.15
CA ILE A 814 -29.61 -11.80 17.67
C ILE A 814 -29.32 -10.49 16.93
N ARG A 815 -29.77 -10.40 15.69
CA ARG A 815 -29.59 -9.18 14.90
C ARG A 815 -30.54 -8.06 15.36
N CYS A 816 -30.06 -6.84 15.37
CA CYS A 816 -30.87 -5.63 15.54
C CYS A 816 -30.37 -4.56 14.54
N ASP A 817 -31.17 -3.56 14.26
CA ASP A 817 -30.83 -2.45 13.38
C ASP A 817 -30.92 -1.10 14.11
N LEU A 818 -30.47 -0.02 13.48
CA LEU A 818 -30.52 1.33 14.03
C LEU A 818 -31.93 1.87 14.16
N ALA A 819 -32.84 1.47 13.27
CA ALA A 819 -34.24 1.92 13.30
C ALA A 819 -35.00 1.33 14.47
N ASN A 820 -34.60 0.11 14.91
CA ASN A 820 -35.23 -0.63 16.00
C ASN A 820 -34.21 -0.96 17.09
N LYS A 821 -33.59 0.06 17.68
CA LYS A 821 -32.60 -0.13 18.76
C LYS A 821 -33.24 -0.91 19.91
N PRO A 822 -32.49 -1.81 20.57
CA PRO A 822 -32.92 -2.46 21.80
C PRO A 822 -33.28 -1.42 22.88
N SER A 823 -34.21 -1.74 23.76
CA SER A 823 -34.48 -0.95 24.97
C SER A 823 -34.19 -1.76 26.22
N VAL A 824 -33.65 -1.10 27.24
CA VAL A 824 -33.35 -1.71 28.55
C VAL A 824 -34.16 -1.03 29.60
N THR A 825 -34.92 -1.83 30.39
CA THR A 825 -35.75 -1.33 31.48
C THR A 825 -35.54 -2.18 32.74
N PRO A 826 -35.62 -1.59 33.96
CA PRO A 826 -35.58 -2.36 35.19
C PRO A 826 -36.77 -3.32 35.26
N GLN A 827 -36.54 -4.52 35.81
CA GLN A 827 -37.59 -5.50 36.12
C GLN A 827 -37.31 -6.09 37.51
N ASP A 828 -38.36 -6.62 38.19
CA ASP A 828 -38.17 -7.33 39.44
C ASP A 828 -37.21 -8.51 39.25
N GLY A 829 -36.14 -8.48 40.03
CA GLY A 829 -35.06 -9.49 39.99
C GLY A 829 -34.08 -9.38 38.84
N GLY A 830 -34.16 -8.34 37.95
CA GLY A 830 -33.22 -8.23 36.80
C GLY A 830 -33.46 -7.01 35.93
N LEU A 831 -33.02 -7.13 34.67
CA LEU A 831 -33.24 -6.15 33.61
C LEU A 831 -33.99 -6.83 32.45
N ARG A 832 -34.94 -6.09 31.86
CA ARG A 832 -35.63 -6.51 30.63
C ARG A 832 -34.99 -5.82 29.45
N VAL A 833 -34.51 -6.61 28.48
CA VAL A 833 -34.04 -6.11 27.19
C VAL A 833 -35.06 -6.48 26.12
N SER A 834 -35.68 -5.46 25.51
CA SER A 834 -36.71 -5.63 24.48
C SER A 834 -36.11 -5.23 23.12
N LEU A 835 -36.21 -6.09 22.12
CA LEU A 835 -35.73 -5.86 20.76
C LEU A 835 -36.69 -6.42 19.72
N PHE A 836 -36.63 -5.91 18.51
CA PHE A 836 -37.30 -6.52 17.34
C PHE A 836 -36.35 -7.53 16.71
N ASP A 837 -36.76 -8.79 16.57
CA ASP A 837 -36.03 -9.83 15.89
C ASP A 837 -36.56 -9.95 14.45
N PRO A 838 -35.72 -9.60 13.42
CA PRO A 838 -36.14 -9.66 12.01
C PRO A 838 -36.48 -11.09 11.55
N ALA A 839 -35.83 -12.10 12.12
CA ALA A 839 -36.04 -13.51 11.72
C ALA A 839 -37.39 -14.03 12.27
N LEU A 840 -37.80 -13.57 13.44
CA LEU A 840 -39.11 -13.90 14.04
C LEU A 840 -40.23 -12.94 13.61
N GLY A 841 -39.87 -11.80 12.98
CA GLY A 841 -40.83 -10.75 12.63
C GLY A 841 -41.59 -10.16 13.83
N SER A 842 -41.06 -10.28 15.05
CA SER A 842 -41.74 -9.90 16.28
C SER A 842 -40.79 -9.33 17.35
N ARG A 843 -41.37 -8.65 18.37
CA ARG A 843 -40.60 -8.21 19.53
C ARG A 843 -40.28 -9.38 20.45
N VAL A 844 -39.03 -9.48 20.85
CA VAL A 844 -38.51 -10.44 21.83
C VAL A 844 -38.14 -9.70 23.10
N ASN A 845 -38.43 -10.27 24.24
CA ASN A 845 -38.04 -9.77 25.56
C ASN A 845 -37.08 -10.77 26.20
N LEU A 846 -35.85 -10.32 26.50
CA LEU A 846 -34.84 -11.10 27.21
C LEU A 846 -34.77 -10.61 28.66
N SER A 847 -34.73 -11.54 29.59
CA SER A 847 -34.42 -11.26 30.98
C SER A 847 -32.92 -11.35 31.17
N ALA A 848 -32.30 -10.34 31.78
CA ALA A 848 -30.86 -10.26 31.98
C ALA A 848 -30.47 -9.90 33.40
N ASP A 849 -29.53 -10.66 33.99
CA ASP A 849 -28.94 -10.30 35.28
C ASP A 849 -27.86 -9.21 35.08
N ARG A 850 -27.26 -9.18 33.88
CA ARG A 850 -26.32 -8.15 33.46
C ARG A 850 -26.54 -7.75 32.01
N VAL A 851 -26.45 -6.44 31.75
CA VAL A 851 -26.38 -5.90 30.39
C VAL A 851 -25.00 -5.34 30.18
N VAL A 852 -24.33 -5.77 29.10
CA VAL A 852 -22.94 -5.43 28.80
C VAL A 852 -22.86 -4.63 27.49
N LEU A 853 -22.37 -3.43 27.58
CA LEU A 853 -22.27 -2.52 26.44
C LEU A 853 -20.91 -2.63 25.76
N SER A 854 -20.91 -2.94 24.48
CA SER A 854 -19.71 -2.92 23.63
C SER A 854 -19.48 -1.48 23.15
N ALA A 855 -18.88 -0.69 24.02
CA ALA A 855 -18.61 0.72 23.77
C ALA A 855 -17.57 0.92 22.66
N GLY A 856 -17.71 1.98 21.90
CA GLY A 856 -16.79 2.37 20.83
C GLY A 856 -15.46 2.87 21.36
N ILE A 857 -14.55 3.17 20.44
CA ILE A 857 -13.25 3.79 20.73
C ILE A 857 -13.23 5.17 20.06
N GLU A 858 -12.86 6.18 20.80
CA GLU A 858 -12.59 7.54 20.30
C GLU A 858 -11.14 7.92 20.57
N PRO A 859 -10.53 8.83 19.76
CA PRO A 859 -9.17 9.32 20.02
C PRO A 859 -9.14 10.12 21.31
N ASN A 860 -7.98 10.21 21.95
CA ASN A 860 -7.78 11.21 23.00
C ASN A 860 -7.89 12.62 22.40
N ASP A 861 -8.08 13.65 23.23
CA ASP A 861 -8.10 15.01 22.73
C ASP A 861 -6.69 15.38 22.22
N ASN A 862 -6.55 15.36 20.91
CA ASN A 862 -5.30 15.63 20.20
C ASN A 862 -5.21 17.07 19.66
N LYS A 863 -6.21 17.94 19.89
CA LYS A 863 -6.30 19.25 19.24
C LYS A 863 -5.11 20.15 19.57
N GLU A 864 -4.69 20.18 20.83
CA GLU A 864 -3.54 20.98 21.27
C GLU A 864 -2.23 20.41 20.68
N LEU A 865 -2.01 19.10 20.78
CA LEU A 865 -0.82 18.45 20.20
C LEU A 865 -0.77 18.59 18.68
N ALA A 866 -1.91 18.47 18.00
CA ALA A 866 -2.02 18.68 16.58
C ALA A 866 -1.59 20.09 16.18
N LYS A 867 -2.03 21.10 16.93
CA LYS A 867 -1.62 22.49 16.74
C LYS A 867 -0.12 22.71 17.04
N ILE A 868 0.40 22.13 18.15
CA ILE A 868 1.82 22.26 18.52
C ILE A 868 2.70 21.62 17.44
N PHE A 869 2.38 20.41 17.02
CA PHE A 869 3.20 19.67 16.05
C PHE A 869 2.84 19.95 14.60
N ASP A 870 1.91 20.84 14.32
CA ASP A 870 1.45 21.16 12.98
C ASP A 870 1.10 19.87 12.21
N ALA A 871 0.16 19.11 12.80
CA ALA A 871 -0.33 17.84 12.29
C ALA A 871 -1.85 17.90 12.09
N GLU A 872 -2.33 17.40 10.96
CA GLU A 872 -3.75 17.44 10.65
C GLU A 872 -4.55 16.36 11.41
N LEU A 873 -5.78 16.71 11.79
CA LEU A 873 -6.76 15.78 12.31
C LEU A 873 -7.90 15.61 11.30
N ASN A 874 -8.42 14.40 11.18
CA ASN A 874 -9.67 14.17 10.45
C ASN A 874 -10.90 14.65 11.25
N SER A 875 -12.09 14.56 10.65
CA SER A 875 -13.36 15.00 11.27
C SER A 875 -13.68 14.30 12.59
N GLU A 876 -13.14 13.12 12.82
CA GLU A 876 -13.35 12.31 14.05
C GLU A 876 -12.26 12.56 15.11
N GLY A 877 -11.26 13.41 14.85
CA GLY A 877 -10.18 13.75 15.77
C GLY A 877 -8.98 12.79 15.76
N PHE A 878 -8.90 11.84 14.82
CA PHE A 878 -7.71 11.03 14.56
C PHE A 878 -6.70 11.79 13.71
N PHE A 879 -5.39 11.53 13.91
CA PHE A 879 -4.37 12.09 13.03
C PHE A 879 -4.54 11.61 11.58
N GLN A 880 -4.39 12.57 10.65
CA GLN A 880 -4.57 12.34 9.22
C GLN A 880 -3.24 11.94 8.58
N GLU A 881 -3.23 10.80 7.91
CA GLU A 881 -2.09 10.31 7.15
C GLU A 881 -1.95 10.97 5.77
N ALA A 882 -0.71 11.02 5.25
CA ALA A 882 -0.39 11.61 3.95
C ALA A 882 -1.04 10.85 2.78
N ASN A 883 -1.13 9.54 2.88
CA ASN A 883 -1.81 8.69 1.90
C ASN A 883 -2.27 7.39 2.57
N PRO A 884 -3.59 7.12 2.59
CA PRO A 884 -4.13 5.95 3.32
C PRO A 884 -3.67 4.60 2.78
N LYS A 885 -3.07 4.52 1.59
CA LYS A 885 -2.60 3.27 0.98
C LYS A 885 -1.09 3.07 1.09
N SER A 886 -0.31 4.01 0.57
CA SER A 886 1.16 3.86 0.44
C SER A 886 1.94 4.46 1.60
N ALA A 887 1.33 5.41 2.31
CA ALA A 887 1.91 6.08 3.47
C ALA A 887 0.89 6.18 4.63
N PRO A 888 0.32 5.02 5.08
CA PRO A 888 -0.81 5.01 6.03
C PRO A 888 -0.45 5.48 7.44
N LEU A 889 0.82 5.64 7.74
CA LEU A 889 1.31 6.08 9.06
C LEU A 889 2.12 7.38 8.99
N ASP A 890 2.34 7.92 7.79
CA ASP A 890 3.15 9.12 7.59
C ASP A 890 2.29 10.37 7.61
N SER A 891 2.78 11.43 8.21
CA SER A 891 2.25 12.76 8.00
C SER A 891 2.60 13.27 6.59
N VAL A 892 1.89 14.27 6.11
CA VAL A 892 2.28 15.05 4.92
C VAL A 892 3.69 15.63 5.11
N ASP A 893 4.02 16.01 6.33
CA ASP A 893 5.36 16.43 6.71
C ASP A 893 6.31 15.24 6.89
N ARG A 894 7.41 15.28 6.18
CA ARG A 894 8.45 14.26 6.25
C ARG A 894 9.04 14.18 7.66
N GLY A 895 9.14 12.96 8.21
CA GLY A 895 9.74 12.69 9.52
C GLY A 895 8.77 12.69 10.68
N LYS A 896 7.46 12.90 10.44
CA LYS A 896 6.40 12.73 11.42
C LYS A 896 5.57 11.48 11.08
N PHE A 897 5.25 10.69 12.09
CA PHE A 897 4.53 9.42 11.94
C PHE A 897 3.46 9.27 13.02
N PHE A 898 2.40 8.50 12.71
CA PHE A 898 1.28 8.22 13.59
C PHE A 898 1.13 6.72 13.81
N CYS A 899 0.83 6.26 15.03
CA CYS A 899 0.57 4.84 15.27
C CYS A 899 -0.36 4.60 16.46
N GLY A 900 -1.05 3.45 16.43
CA GLY A 900 -2.00 3.04 17.45
C GLY A 900 -3.34 3.79 17.39
N LEU A 901 -4.03 3.92 18.51
CA LEU A 901 -5.40 4.44 18.58
C LEU A 901 -5.53 5.94 18.27
N CYS A 902 -4.45 6.69 18.24
CA CYS A 902 -4.49 8.09 17.79
C CYS A 902 -4.63 8.24 16.28
N HIS A 903 -4.29 7.17 15.52
CA HIS A 903 -4.44 7.11 14.07
C HIS A 903 -5.80 6.51 13.66
N SER A 904 -6.18 5.40 14.28
CA SER A 904 -7.47 4.74 14.08
C SER A 904 -7.73 3.68 15.15
N PRO A 905 -8.98 3.25 15.38
CA PRO A 905 -9.26 2.12 16.25
C PRO A 905 -8.58 0.84 15.76
N ASN A 906 -7.82 0.19 16.64
CA ASN A 906 -7.04 -1.01 16.31
C ASN A 906 -6.98 -2.00 17.48
N PRO A 907 -6.95 -3.32 17.25
CA PRO A 907 -6.59 -4.31 18.26
C PRO A 907 -5.10 -4.20 18.63
N ILE A 908 -4.71 -4.81 19.76
CA ILE A 908 -3.32 -4.78 20.29
C ILE A 908 -2.31 -5.22 19.24
N GLU A 909 -2.56 -6.30 18.54
CA GLU A 909 -1.71 -6.87 17.49
C GLU A 909 -1.42 -5.87 16.36
N ASP A 910 -2.46 -5.16 15.90
CA ASP A 910 -2.33 -4.14 14.85
C ASP A 910 -1.62 -2.87 15.37
N ALA A 911 -1.86 -2.48 16.63
CA ALA A 911 -1.14 -1.37 17.26
C ALA A 911 0.37 -1.65 17.39
N ILE A 912 0.76 -2.88 17.71
CA ILE A 912 2.16 -3.33 17.72
C ILE A 912 2.75 -3.26 16.29
N SER A 913 2.01 -3.76 15.28
CA SER A 913 2.43 -3.71 13.89
C SER A 913 2.64 -2.27 13.42
N GLN A 914 1.76 -1.34 13.80
CA GLN A 914 1.89 0.09 13.49
C GLN A 914 3.09 0.73 14.22
N GLY A 915 3.34 0.40 15.50
CA GLY A 915 4.50 0.87 16.23
C GLY A 915 5.82 0.45 15.57
N ASN A 916 5.93 -0.83 15.20
CA ASN A 916 7.07 -1.35 14.44
C ASN A 916 7.22 -0.63 13.09
N ALA A 917 6.11 -0.46 12.35
CA ALA A 917 6.12 0.18 11.05
C ALA A 917 6.54 1.65 11.12
N ALA A 918 6.04 2.41 12.10
CA ALA A 918 6.46 3.79 12.34
C ALA A 918 7.96 3.87 12.65
N ALA A 919 8.48 2.92 13.45
CA ALA A 919 9.90 2.81 13.74
C ALA A 919 10.75 2.49 12.49
N ALA A 920 10.28 1.62 11.59
CA ALA A 920 10.98 1.37 10.32
C ALA A 920 11.06 2.61 9.45
N ARG A 921 9.94 3.32 9.32
CA ARG A 921 9.85 4.53 8.50
C ARG A 921 10.70 5.67 9.08
N ALA A 922 10.71 5.82 10.40
CA ALA A 922 11.60 6.74 11.10
C ALA A 922 13.08 6.33 10.94
N GLY A 923 13.39 5.02 11.10
CA GLY A 923 14.72 4.45 10.93
C GLY A 923 15.29 4.68 9.52
N ALA A 924 14.46 4.62 8.47
CA ALA A 924 14.88 4.94 7.10
C ALA A 924 15.34 6.39 6.92
N ILE A 925 14.85 7.31 7.75
CA ILE A 925 15.33 8.70 7.80
C ILE A 925 16.59 8.79 8.67
N LEU A 926 16.55 8.25 9.87
CA LEU A 926 17.63 8.34 10.85
C LEU A 926 18.93 7.62 10.40
N SER A 927 18.81 6.64 9.49
CA SER A 927 19.98 5.95 8.91
C SER A 927 20.84 6.84 8.02
N LYS A 928 20.30 7.95 7.50
CA LYS A 928 20.98 8.84 6.56
C LYS A 928 21.83 9.87 7.31
N GLU A 929 23.01 10.20 6.76
CA GLU A 929 23.83 11.33 7.27
C GLU A 929 23.19 12.67 6.92
N ALA A 930 22.59 12.75 5.73
CA ALA A 930 21.89 13.92 5.27
C ALA A 930 20.74 13.54 4.32
N ILE A 931 19.70 14.36 4.30
CA ILE A 931 18.61 14.27 3.35
C ILE A 931 18.88 15.23 2.20
N GLU A 932 18.79 14.75 0.96
CA GLU A 932 18.85 15.59 -0.21
C GLU A 932 17.52 16.33 -0.41
N GLU A 933 17.61 17.63 -0.65
CA GLU A 933 16.48 18.47 -1.01
C GLU A 933 16.00 18.16 -2.43
N LYS A 934 14.75 18.48 -2.74
CA LYS A 934 14.24 18.37 -4.13
C LYS A 934 14.94 19.37 -5.03
N THR A 935 15.25 18.98 -6.27
CA THR A 935 16.01 19.81 -7.21
C THR A 935 15.23 20.99 -7.76
N HIS A 936 13.95 20.82 -8.08
CA HIS A 936 13.13 21.87 -8.68
C HIS A 936 12.36 22.65 -7.63
N GLN A 937 13.07 23.36 -6.76
CA GLN A 937 12.44 24.16 -5.72
C GLN A 937 11.84 25.44 -6.29
N ALA A 938 10.81 25.93 -5.61
CA ALA A 938 10.32 27.27 -5.87
C ALA A 938 11.25 28.32 -5.24
N TYR A 939 11.26 29.52 -5.79
CA TYR A 939 11.98 30.68 -5.25
C TYR A 939 11.15 31.96 -5.39
N VAL A 940 11.58 33.05 -4.77
CA VAL A 940 10.88 34.34 -4.79
C VAL A 940 11.78 35.42 -5.38
N ILE A 941 11.29 36.09 -6.40
CA ILE A 941 11.89 37.33 -6.92
C ILE A 941 11.45 38.47 -5.98
N LYS A 942 12.27 38.76 -4.96
CA LYS A 942 11.92 39.70 -3.86
C LYS A 942 11.43 41.06 -4.37
N ARG A 943 12.01 41.61 -5.46
CA ARG A 943 11.58 42.89 -6.05
C ARG A 943 10.13 42.92 -6.58
N LEU A 944 9.60 41.74 -6.99
CA LEU A 944 8.22 41.60 -7.47
C LEU A 944 7.25 41.21 -6.37
N CYS A 945 7.74 40.75 -5.25
CA CYS A 945 6.89 40.27 -4.14
C CYS A 945 6.26 41.47 -3.39
N CYS A 946 4.95 41.46 -3.24
CA CYS A 946 4.20 42.47 -2.47
C CYS A 946 3.81 42.02 -1.06
N GLY A 947 4.28 40.87 -0.60
CA GLY A 947 3.98 40.33 0.76
C GLY A 947 2.53 39.88 1.00
N CYS A 948 1.76 39.63 -0.04
CA CYS A 948 0.31 39.34 0.08
C CYS A 948 -0.05 38.01 0.78
N GLY A 949 0.90 37.12 1.05
CA GLY A 949 0.69 35.86 1.75
C GLY A 949 0.00 34.75 0.95
N LEU A 950 -0.47 34.98 -0.28
CA LEU A 950 -1.18 33.98 -1.08
C LEU A 950 -0.36 32.69 -1.29
N CYS A 951 0.95 32.83 -1.52
CA CYS A 951 1.85 31.68 -1.70
C CYS A 951 2.06 30.89 -0.39
N VAL A 952 1.90 31.53 0.76
CA VAL A 952 1.93 30.88 2.08
C VAL A 952 0.64 30.09 2.26
N ALA A 953 -0.50 30.74 2.10
CA ALA A 953 -1.82 30.13 2.29
C ALA A 953 -2.11 28.93 1.35
N THR A 954 -1.47 28.90 0.16
CA THR A 954 -1.68 27.85 -0.82
C THR A 954 -0.65 26.71 -0.76
N CYS A 955 0.35 26.82 0.10
CA CYS A 955 1.41 25.82 0.20
C CYS A 955 0.97 24.61 1.06
N PRO A 956 0.78 23.41 0.49
CA PRO A 956 0.34 22.25 1.27
C PRO A 956 1.48 21.61 2.08
N TYR A 957 2.69 22.18 2.02
CA TYR A 957 3.89 21.64 2.67
C TYR A 957 4.51 22.64 3.64
N ASP A 958 3.84 23.72 3.98
CA ASP A 958 4.35 24.83 4.84
C ASP A 958 5.77 25.30 4.46
N ALA A 959 6.13 25.10 3.19
CA ALA A 959 7.42 25.49 2.64
C ALA A 959 7.52 26.99 2.34
N ARG A 960 6.55 27.79 2.77
CA ARG A 960 6.47 29.23 2.53
C ARG A 960 6.22 30.00 3.82
N VAL A 961 6.98 31.05 4.00
CA VAL A 961 6.80 31.98 5.13
C VAL A 961 6.84 33.43 4.64
N LEU A 962 6.24 34.32 5.40
CA LEU A 962 6.47 35.78 5.25
C LEU A 962 7.60 36.16 6.21
N ASN A 963 8.65 36.74 5.67
CA ASN A 963 9.68 37.37 6.48
C ASN A 963 9.10 38.69 7.04
N GLU A 964 8.94 38.76 8.34
CA GLU A 964 8.32 39.92 9.02
C GLU A 964 9.13 41.24 8.86
N GLU A 965 10.46 41.15 8.81
CA GLU A 965 11.34 42.33 8.69
C GLU A 965 11.29 42.89 7.26
N GLU A 966 11.33 42.02 6.23
CA GLU A 966 11.35 42.48 4.84
C GLU A 966 9.93 42.64 4.24
N GLY A 967 8.91 42.07 4.88
CA GLY A 967 7.54 42.00 4.35
C GLY A 967 7.45 41.19 3.05
N LYS A 968 8.33 40.19 2.84
CA LYS A 968 8.45 39.39 1.61
C LYS A 968 8.28 37.93 1.91
N ALA A 969 7.78 37.19 0.93
CA ALA A 969 7.71 35.74 1.05
C ALA A 969 9.09 35.10 0.86
N GLU A 970 9.34 34.04 1.60
CA GLU A 970 10.53 33.19 1.49
C GLU A 970 10.16 31.73 1.30
N VAL A 971 11.13 30.91 0.85
CA VAL A 971 10.99 29.47 0.67
C VAL A 971 11.86 28.73 1.67
N ILE A 972 11.26 27.84 2.41
CA ILE A 972 11.99 26.86 3.21
C ILE A 972 12.33 25.70 2.28
N GLY A 973 13.55 25.69 1.72
CA GLY A 973 13.97 24.73 0.70
C GLY A 973 13.79 23.29 1.11
N ALA A 974 14.05 22.99 2.39
CA ALA A 974 13.85 21.67 2.99
C ALA A 974 12.43 21.10 2.89
N LEU A 975 11.45 21.97 2.96
CA LEU A 975 10.03 21.57 2.91
C LEU A 975 9.46 21.64 1.50
N CYS A 976 10.10 22.36 0.59
CA CYS A 976 9.62 22.57 -0.77
C CYS A 976 9.64 21.27 -1.58
N GLN A 977 8.48 20.79 -1.96
CA GLN A 977 8.33 19.59 -2.80
C GLN A 977 8.31 19.92 -4.31
N GLY A 978 8.44 21.17 -4.71
CA GLY A 978 8.43 21.59 -6.11
C GLY A 978 7.08 21.41 -6.81
N CYS A 979 5.96 21.45 -6.11
CA CYS A 979 4.62 21.22 -6.67
C CYS A 979 4.09 22.36 -7.55
N GLY A 980 4.65 23.57 -7.47
CA GLY A 980 4.25 24.72 -8.28
C GLY A 980 3.01 25.50 -7.82
N ASN A 981 2.26 25.05 -6.80
CA ASN A 981 1.03 25.73 -6.34
C ASN A 981 1.25 27.21 -6.02
N CYS A 982 2.35 27.55 -5.35
CA CYS A 982 2.71 28.91 -5.03
C CYS A 982 3.04 29.77 -6.26
N VAL A 983 3.52 29.15 -7.34
CA VAL A 983 3.81 29.85 -8.62
C VAL A 983 2.48 30.22 -9.28
N ILE A 984 1.53 29.29 -9.34
CA ILE A 984 0.19 29.50 -9.92
C ILE A 984 -0.59 30.54 -9.11
N ALA A 985 -0.51 30.51 -7.78
CA ALA A 985 -1.21 31.44 -6.90
C ALA A 985 -0.64 32.87 -6.94
N CYS A 986 0.60 33.05 -7.39
CA CYS A 986 1.27 34.34 -7.36
C CYS A 986 0.85 35.26 -8.50
N ARG A 987 -0.03 36.23 -8.24
CA ARG A 987 -0.54 37.18 -9.22
C ARG A 987 0.53 38.09 -9.81
N ASN A 988 1.57 38.41 -9.03
CA ASN A 988 2.68 39.27 -9.45
C ASN A 988 3.84 38.50 -10.11
N THR A 989 3.67 37.19 -10.37
CA THR A 989 4.73 36.34 -10.93
C THR A 989 6.06 36.39 -10.14
N ALA A 990 6.01 36.85 -8.88
CA ALA A 990 7.16 36.89 -7.99
C ALA A 990 7.65 35.47 -7.56
N CYS A 991 6.72 34.52 -7.45
CA CYS A 991 7.06 33.12 -7.21
C CYS A 991 7.36 32.44 -8.53
N GLN A 992 8.53 31.82 -8.62
CA GLN A 992 8.98 31.03 -9.76
C GLN A 992 9.43 29.66 -9.29
N GLN A 993 9.60 28.72 -10.18
CA GLN A 993 10.16 27.40 -9.93
C GLN A 993 11.39 27.18 -10.81
N GLN A 994 12.46 26.70 -10.20
CA GLN A 994 13.73 26.45 -10.86
C GLN A 994 13.57 25.54 -12.09
N ASN A 995 14.07 25.96 -13.25
CA ASN A 995 13.95 25.32 -14.57
C ASN A 995 12.50 25.15 -15.07
N PHE A 996 11.55 25.92 -14.50
CA PHE A 996 10.15 26.05 -14.93
C PHE A 996 9.70 27.52 -14.89
N GLU A 997 10.64 28.44 -15.01
CA GLU A 997 10.35 29.87 -15.04
C GLU A 997 9.40 30.23 -16.21
N LYS A 998 8.62 31.28 -16.01
CA LYS A 998 7.65 31.74 -17.02
C LYS A 998 8.31 32.01 -18.37
N GLU A 999 9.44 32.69 -18.37
CA GLU A 999 10.19 33.06 -19.57
C GLU A 999 10.72 31.83 -20.33
N LEU A 1000 11.16 30.79 -19.58
CA LEU A 1000 11.60 29.54 -20.16
C LEU A 1000 10.43 28.84 -20.83
N ASN A 1001 9.30 28.72 -20.13
CA ASN A 1001 8.13 28.05 -20.64
C ASN A 1001 7.52 28.78 -21.86
N MET A 1002 7.52 30.11 -21.85
CA MET A 1002 7.08 30.89 -23.00
C MET A 1002 7.97 30.67 -24.23
N ALA A 1003 9.28 30.69 -24.06
CA ALA A 1003 10.22 30.45 -25.17
C ALA A 1003 10.06 29.04 -25.79
N VAL A 1004 9.77 28.03 -24.94
CA VAL A 1004 9.48 26.65 -25.42
C VAL A 1004 8.15 26.62 -26.19
N LEU A 1005 7.12 27.36 -25.74
CA LEU A 1005 5.84 27.47 -26.44
C LEU A 1005 5.99 28.22 -27.77
N ASP A 1006 6.77 29.30 -27.83
CA ASP A 1006 7.05 30.02 -29.08
C ASP A 1006 7.65 29.08 -30.13
N MET A 1007 8.60 28.20 -29.72
CA MET A 1007 9.18 27.18 -30.60
C MET A 1007 8.17 26.12 -31.08
N ALA A 1008 7.04 25.96 -30.39
CA ALA A 1008 5.99 25.03 -30.79
C ALA A 1008 5.04 25.67 -31.81
N LEU A 1009 4.99 27.00 -31.85
CA LEU A 1009 4.11 27.76 -32.73
C LEU A 1009 4.79 28.18 -34.06
N ASP A 1010 6.14 28.22 -34.06
CA ASP A 1010 6.98 28.41 -35.25
C ASP A 1010 7.16 27.08 -36.01
#